data_a0c8262cb2e354f9fe8583762ae696bd
#
_entry.id   a0c8262cb2e354f9fe8583762ae696bd
#
_cell.length_a   1.000
_cell.length_b   1.000
_cell.length_c   1.000
_cell.angle_alpha   90.00
_cell.angle_beta   90.00
_cell.angle_gamma   90.00
#
_symmetry.space_group_name_H-M   'P 1'
#
loop_
_entity.id
_entity.type
_entity.pdbx_description
1 polymer ?
#
loop_
_entity_poly.entity_id
_entity_poly.type
_entity_poly.pdbx_seq_one_letter_code
_entity_poly.pdbx_strand_id
1 'polypeptide(L)'
;MKRKGEARNVLLCAVLTAQLILLPVLGANVRAAGVTPDPNAAANKRPSMETAPNGVPVVNITAANGSGLSHNQYHDFNVHQQGLILNNSSGAANSQLGGIVAGNPNFHGNRGAEARTILNEVTSANRSRIEGYIEVNGRAADVILANPNGVTVNGGGFINVPRATITTGKPEVDPGGALRGYEVRQGDIRIEGAGINADNTDAFTLLARTAHVEAQVRASSLAVVTGKNSVAADGTVTPLADPSPAPADPGNPAAEEKPEVGIDSSALGGMYANRITLIATEKGVGVNLEGTVQSTDQMVITADGKLRLREAVSGGDAVLAGKGDIELTGAAVTAARDLTVTADNLRLEKGVFEPQYEARKAKKQAGSVTAGAASAPASGPTDPTPEPEPEKSSLLYAGGDMLLTTARELLNEQSEIRAEGSLRIADADGQGNNSVRNSSGTMAAGKDLSISAKTLENTRSILNIRRDASSWHVRSWDDNFRWGDRKEKWWDYHELNAAQDSLIEATMASVISADGNISIAVDSFLNSASHVAAGKNLDIFAATSLRNQSYALYKSEYEHVSYCHDDEDGDLDHYHDPQTFVRREVLTPYSASLTAGDTLTITGAALQNLADVSYAAPLTNKDPASLEEAVTVLSDSALFHTVSGPGHHYLIETNPMLTNMGLFYGSDYFLSRIGLDQDRQQVVLLGDAFYETRLVQQQIMDATGQRFLNGYSSDADQMRGLMDNAVAQASELKLAAGVALTSTQVAALTDDIVWLVEQEVNGQKVMVPQVYLASNSKNAVITGGSLVAANNVSITAGAATNSGSTIRGNNLSMLADNINNAGGGVLTGGAVQLAAAQDIRNSGSTISGNNVTLAAGRDIVSEARIVGGNGVTRLGETGGIAAADGLQ
;
A
#
# COMPACT_ATOMS: atom_id res chain seq x y z
N MET A 1 13.66 61.77 -34.09
CA MET A 1 14.53 61.31 -35.20
C MET A 1 14.68 59.85 -34.98
N LYS A 2 13.78 58.98 -35.42
CA LYS A 2 13.53 58.40 -36.75
C LYS A 2 14.75 57.67 -37.34
N ARG A 3 14.59 56.35 -37.51
CA ARG A 3 15.31 55.41 -38.34
C ARG A 3 16.65 54.88 -37.86
N LYS A 4 16.61 53.76 -37.21
CA LYS A 4 17.53 52.58 -37.34
C LYS A 4 16.93 51.42 -36.55
N GLY A 5 16.11 50.60 -37.20
CA GLY A 5 15.44 49.47 -36.54
C GLY A 5 14.81 48.41 -37.47
N GLU A 6 15.07 48.48 -38.77
CA GLU A 6 14.45 47.56 -39.71
C GLU A 6 15.37 46.66 -40.57
N ALA A 7 16.66 46.62 -40.24
CA ALA A 7 17.62 45.85 -41.05
C ALA A 7 18.17 44.59 -40.33
N ARG A 8 17.58 44.18 -39.20
CA ARG A 8 18.09 43.04 -38.43
C ARG A 8 17.20 41.79 -38.45
N ASN A 9 15.96 41.90 -38.98
CA ASN A 9 15.01 40.76 -38.96
C ASN A 9 14.86 40.02 -40.29
N VAL A 10 15.54 40.45 -41.35
CA VAL A 10 15.50 39.78 -42.65
C VAL A 10 16.65 38.79 -42.85
N LEU A 11 17.73 38.90 -42.03
CA LEU A 11 18.88 38.00 -42.13
C LEU A 11 18.77 36.72 -41.26
N LEU A 12 17.79 36.65 -40.37
CA LEU A 12 17.59 35.47 -39.50
C LEU A 12 16.64 34.43 -40.10
N CYS A 13 15.78 34.84 -41.06
CA CYS A 13 14.90 33.89 -41.76
C CYS A 13 15.55 33.20 -42.97
N ALA A 14 16.66 33.72 -43.49
CA ALA A 14 17.35 33.14 -44.66
C ALA A 14 18.41 32.10 -44.27
N VAL A 15 18.83 32.00 -42.98
CA VAL A 15 19.78 30.99 -42.51
C VAL A 15 19.11 29.74 -41.97
N LEU A 16 17.82 29.81 -41.60
CA LEU A 16 17.08 28.63 -41.13
C LEU A 16 16.43 27.80 -42.27
N THR A 17 16.37 28.30 -43.48
CA THR A 17 15.84 27.57 -44.63
C THR A 17 16.89 26.85 -45.49
N ALA A 18 18.18 27.05 -45.22
CA ALA A 18 19.28 26.42 -45.95
C ALA A 18 19.95 25.26 -45.23
N GLN A 19 19.56 24.93 -43.98
CA GLN A 19 20.07 23.76 -43.25
C GLN A 19 19.14 22.57 -43.20
N LEU A 20 18.02 22.59 -43.93
CA LEU A 20 17.05 21.47 -43.96
C LEU A 20 17.15 20.62 -45.22
N ILE A 21 18.19 20.77 -46.04
CA ILE A 21 18.36 19.93 -47.25
C ILE A 21 19.84 19.49 -47.33
N LEU A 22 20.30 18.69 -46.35
CA LEU A 22 21.39 17.72 -46.54
C LEU A 22 21.51 16.84 -45.28
N LEU A 23 20.54 15.99 -45.06
CA LEU A 23 20.76 14.76 -44.31
C LEU A 23 20.93 13.64 -45.32
N PRO A 24 22.04 12.92 -45.29
CA PRO A 24 22.22 11.80 -46.21
C PRO A 24 21.25 10.71 -45.83
N VAL A 25 20.44 10.34 -46.80
CA VAL A 25 19.74 9.07 -46.81
C VAL A 25 20.78 7.95 -46.74
N LEU A 26 21.08 7.49 -45.54
CA LEU A 26 21.83 6.26 -45.28
C LEU A 26 21.23 5.56 -44.08
N GLY A 27 20.12 4.97 -44.31
CA GLY A 27 19.45 3.93 -43.57
C GLY A 27 18.49 3.28 -44.55
N ALA A 28 18.99 2.40 -45.39
CA ALA A 28 18.12 1.48 -46.10
C ALA A 28 17.39 0.67 -45.00
N ASN A 29 16.22 1.18 -44.56
CA ASN A 29 15.23 0.34 -44.00
C ASN A 29 14.96 -0.76 -44.99
N VAL A 30 15.56 -1.93 -44.80
CA VAL A 30 15.13 -3.15 -45.46
C VAL A 30 13.67 -3.32 -45.04
N ARG A 31 12.75 -2.80 -45.87
CA ARG A 31 11.33 -3.03 -45.65
C ARG A 31 11.19 -4.54 -45.64
N ALA A 32 10.75 -5.11 -44.55
CA ALA A 32 10.39 -6.51 -44.51
C ALA A 32 9.45 -6.79 -45.66
N ALA A 33 9.57 -7.95 -46.29
CA ALA A 33 8.63 -8.36 -47.34
C ALA A 33 7.21 -8.26 -46.79
N GLY A 34 6.23 -7.87 -47.60
CA GLY A 34 4.83 -7.81 -47.18
C GLY A 34 4.24 -9.19 -46.87
N VAL A 35 3.00 -9.43 -47.17
CA VAL A 35 2.39 -10.75 -47.03
C VAL A 35 2.74 -11.61 -48.24
N THR A 36 3.40 -12.77 -48.01
CA THR A 36 3.83 -13.71 -49.06
C THR A 36 3.30 -15.13 -48.75
N PRO A 37 2.38 -15.70 -49.54
CA PRO A 37 1.95 -17.08 -49.34
C PRO A 37 3.14 -18.05 -49.40
N ASP A 38 3.07 -19.14 -48.63
CA ASP A 38 4.11 -20.17 -48.68
C ASP A 38 4.00 -20.97 -50.01
N PRO A 39 5.01 -20.94 -50.87
CA PRO A 39 4.99 -21.66 -52.14
C PRO A 39 4.91 -23.19 -51.97
N ASN A 40 5.34 -23.68 -50.81
CA ASN A 40 5.33 -25.12 -50.49
C ASN A 40 4.04 -25.57 -49.79
N ALA A 41 3.15 -24.66 -49.44
CA ALA A 41 1.90 -24.99 -48.78
C ALA A 41 1.00 -25.83 -49.72
N ALA A 42 0.23 -26.75 -49.14
CA ALA A 42 -0.82 -27.48 -49.87
C ALA A 42 -1.81 -26.49 -50.50
N ALA A 43 -2.37 -26.85 -51.66
CA ALA A 43 -3.26 -25.94 -52.42
C ALA A 43 -4.44 -25.41 -51.60
N ASN A 44 -5.01 -26.21 -50.70
CA ASN A 44 -6.09 -25.85 -49.79
C ASN A 44 -5.64 -25.01 -48.57
N LYS A 45 -4.34 -24.69 -48.45
CA LYS A 45 -3.77 -23.84 -47.43
C LYS A 45 -2.98 -22.64 -48.01
N ARG A 46 -2.96 -22.52 -49.34
CA ARG A 46 -2.23 -21.46 -50.02
C ARG A 46 -3.21 -20.37 -50.48
N PRO A 47 -3.26 -19.21 -49.78
CA PRO A 47 -4.08 -18.09 -50.22
C PRO A 47 -3.51 -17.45 -51.50
N SER A 48 -4.32 -16.66 -52.22
CA SER A 48 -3.85 -15.84 -53.34
C SER A 48 -3.85 -14.36 -52.96
N MET A 49 -3.00 -13.57 -53.62
CA MET A 49 -2.84 -12.16 -53.34
C MET A 49 -3.38 -11.30 -54.49
N GLU A 50 -4.06 -10.23 -54.07
CA GLU A 50 -4.50 -9.15 -54.95
C GLU A 50 -4.21 -7.79 -54.30
N THR A 51 -4.53 -6.71 -54.97
CA THR A 51 -4.39 -5.35 -54.46
C THR A 51 -5.69 -4.59 -54.74
N ALA A 52 -6.21 -3.94 -53.72
CA ALA A 52 -7.36 -3.06 -53.85
C ALA A 52 -7.01 -1.83 -54.73
N PRO A 53 -7.99 -1.14 -55.32
CA PRO A 53 -7.74 0.00 -56.21
C PRO A 53 -6.90 1.13 -55.62
N ASN A 54 -6.92 1.27 -54.31
CA ASN A 54 -6.14 2.27 -53.54
C ASN A 54 -4.76 1.77 -53.09
N GLY A 55 -4.33 0.57 -53.51
CA GLY A 55 -3.02 0.02 -53.19
C GLY A 55 -2.96 -0.85 -51.93
N VAL A 56 -4.06 -1.04 -51.20
CA VAL A 56 -4.08 -1.90 -50.01
C VAL A 56 -4.01 -3.38 -50.41
N PRO A 57 -3.12 -4.21 -49.86
CA PRO A 57 -3.03 -5.63 -50.15
C PRO A 57 -4.30 -6.38 -49.73
N VAL A 58 -4.75 -7.29 -50.58
CA VAL A 58 -5.90 -8.17 -50.37
C VAL A 58 -5.42 -9.62 -50.39
N VAL A 59 -5.66 -10.33 -49.33
CA VAL A 59 -5.48 -11.78 -49.24
C VAL A 59 -6.80 -12.45 -49.55
N ASN A 60 -6.90 -13.12 -50.64
CA ASN A 60 -8.00 -14.04 -50.93
C ASN A 60 -7.73 -15.33 -50.14
N ILE A 61 -8.34 -15.45 -48.96
CA ILE A 61 -8.16 -16.60 -48.09
C ILE A 61 -8.63 -17.90 -48.71
N THR A 62 -8.16 -19.04 -48.26
CA THR A 62 -8.63 -20.36 -48.70
C THR A 62 -10.06 -20.60 -48.20
N ALA A 63 -10.80 -21.43 -48.95
CA ALA A 63 -12.16 -21.80 -48.57
C ALA A 63 -12.16 -22.50 -47.20
N ALA A 64 -13.16 -22.15 -46.38
CA ALA A 64 -13.31 -22.79 -45.08
C ALA A 64 -13.64 -24.28 -45.21
N ASN A 65 -13.09 -25.07 -44.33
CA ASN A 65 -13.41 -26.49 -44.20
C ASN A 65 -14.77 -26.72 -43.49
N GLY A 66 -15.17 -27.97 -43.29
CA GLY A 66 -16.42 -28.34 -42.63
C GLY A 66 -16.60 -27.82 -41.20
N SER A 67 -15.49 -27.49 -40.53
CA SER A 67 -15.48 -26.85 -39.19
C SER A 67 -15.55 -25.33 -39.25
N GLY A 68 -15.55 -24.72 -40.43
CA GLY A 68 -15.58 -23.28 -40.64
C GLY A 68 -14.19 -22.62 -40.50
N LEU A 69 -13.10 -23.38 -40.55
CA LEU A 69 -11.73 -22.90 -40.47
C LEU A 69 -11.16 -22.70 -41.88
N SER A 70 -10.70 -21.46 -42.19
CA SER A 70 -9.81 -21.16 -43.34
C SER A 70 -8.38 -21.17 -42.79
N HIS A 71 -7.57 -22.15 -43.23
CA HIS A 71 -6.18 -22.30 -42.80
C HIS A 71 -5.25 -21.82 -43.94
N ASN A 72 -4.54 -20.71 -43.68
CA ASN A 72 -3.68 -20.05 -44.67
C ASN A 72 -2.23 -20.09 -44.16
N GLN A 73 -1.31 -20.56 -45.04
CA GLN A 73 0.11 -20.67 -44.73
C GLN A 73 0.93 -19.65 -45.55
N TYR A 74 1.86 -19.00 -44.84
CA TYR A 74 2.66 -17.92 -45.40
C TYR A 74 4.15 -18.16 -45.16
N HIS A 75 4.96 -17.69 -46.10
CA HIS A 75 6.40 -17.50 -45.89
C HIS A 75 6.64 -16.26 -45.07
N ASP A 76 5.98 -15.12 -45.42
CA ASP A 76 6.03 -13.87 -44.67
C ASP A 76 4.63 -13.32 -44.39
N PHE A 77 4.37 -12.84 -43.17
CA PHE A 77 3.12 -12.16 -42.85
C PHE A 77 3.46 -10.85 -42.15
N ASN A 78 3.62 -9.77 -42.94
CA ASN A 78 3.91 -8.43 -42.43
C ASN A 78 2.82 -7.47 -42.94
N VAL A 79 2.23 -6.72 -41.98
CA VAL A 79 1.17 -5.74 -42.27
C VAL A 79 1.76 -4.34 -42.13
N HIS A 80 1.86 -3.64 -43.28
CA HIS A 80 2.35 -2.26 -43.29
C HIS A 80 1.26 -1.27 -42.85
N GLN A 81 1.61 0.00 -42.69
CA GLN A 81 0.69 1.06 -42.20
C GLN A 81 -0.58 1.24 -43.01
N GLN A 82 -0.56 0.90 -44.30
CA GLN A 82 -1.75 0.93 -45.19
C GLN A 82 -2.79 -0.14 -44.84
N GLY A 83 -2.44 -1.13 -43.99
CA GLY A 83 -3.30 -2.23 -43.58
C GLY A 83 -3.28 -3.43 -44.49
N LEU A 84 -4.12 -4.41 -44.19
CA LEU A 84 -4.30 -5.68 -44.89
C LEU A 84 -5.78 -6.07 -44.91
N ILE A 85 -6.29 -6.50 -46.03
CA ILE A 85 -7.65 -7.02 -46.21
C ILE A 85 -7.59 -8.54 -46.32
N LEU A 86 -8.27 -9.26 -45.43
CA LEU A 86 -8.56 -10.70 -45.54
C LEU A 86 -9.93 -10.85 -46.19
N ASN A 87 -9.96 -11.26 -47.46
CA ASN A 87 -11.18 -11.33 -48.22
C ASN A 87 -12.00 -12.58 -47.89
N ASN A 88 -13.03 -12.43 -47.07
CA ASN A 88 -13.95 -13.46 -46.60
C ASN A 88 -15.35 -13.26 -47.20
N SER A 89 -15.41 -12.83 -48.43
CA SER A 89 -16.68 -12.59 -49.15
C SER A 89 -16.78 -13.41 -50.45
N SER A 90 -17.90 -14.09 -50.64
CA SER A 90 -18.19 -14.81 -51.87
C SER A 90 -18.65 -13.91 -53.02
N GLY A 91 -19.02 -12.66 -52.76
CA GLY A 91 -19.38 -11.62 -53.71
C GLY A 91 -18.63 -10.34 -53.47
N ALA A 92 -18.82 -9.33 -54.30
CA ALA A 92 -18.25 -8.01 -54.06
C ALA A 92 -18.79 -7.44 -52.75
N ALA A 93 -17.90 -6.90 -51.90
CA ALA A 93 -18.22 -6.32 -50.60
C ALA A 93 -17.45 -5.02 -50.39
N ASN A 94 -17.98 -4.17 -49.48
CA ASN A 94 -17.37 -2.88 -49.15
C ASN A 94 -16.40 -3.05 -47.97
N SER A 95 -15.12 -2.81 -48.22
CA SER A 95 -14.04 -2.78 -47.23
C SER A 95 -13.83 -1.34 -46.77
N GLN A 96 -13.55 -1.16 -45.48
CA GLN A 96 -13.19 0.15 -44.91
C GLN A 96 -11.80 0.59 -45.40
N LEU A 97 -10.86 -0.36 -45.56
CA LEU A 97 -9.50 -0.06 -46.00
C LEU A 97 -9.37 0.06 -47.53
N GLY A 98 -10.10 -0.75 -48.29
CA GLY A 98 -9.90 -0.89 -49.73
C GLY A 98 -11.03 -0.38 -50.62
N GLY A 99 -12.16 0.05 -50.05
CA GLY A 99 -13.38 0.34 -50.82
C GLY A 99 -14.07 -0.93 -51.30
N ILE A 100 -14.61 -0.93 -52.51
CA ILE A 100 -15.27 -2.13 -53.07
C ILE A 100 -14.23 -3.16 -53.48
N VAL A 101 -14.23 -4.31 -52.82
CA VAL A 101 -13.36 -5.47 -53.10
C VAL A 101 -14.19 -6.55 -53.77
N ALA A 102 -13.67 -7.15 -54.86
CA ALA A 102 -14.32 -8.24 -55.52
C ALA A 102 -14.51 -9.48 -54.63
N GLY A 103 -15.44 -10.33 -54.94
CA GLY A 103 -15.58 -11.62 -54.22
C GLY A 103 -14.32 -12.47 -54.31
N ASN A 104 -14.04 -13.20 -53.23
CA ASN A 104 -12.86 -14.06 -53.16
C ASN A 104 -12.93 -15.17 -54.26
N PRO A 105 -11.98 -15.23 -55.22
CA PRO A 105 -12.00 -16.20 -56.30
C PRO A 105 -11.84 -17.65 -55.80
N ASN A 106 -11.20 -17.86 -54.64
CA ASN A 106 -11.04 -19.20 -54.04
C ASN A 106 -12.37 -19.80 -53.56
N PHE A 107 -13.42 -19.00 -53.41
CA PHE A 107 -14.76 -19.48 -52.99
C PHE A 107 -15.65 -19.90 -54.19
N HIS A 108 -15.25 -19.61 -55.44
CA HIS A 108 -16.03 -19.93 -56.63
C HIS A 108 -17.51 -19.51 -56.52
N GLY A 109 -17.81 -18.38 -55.87
CA GLY A 109 -19.17 -17.89 -55.59
C GLY A 109 -19.96 -18.66 -54.52
N ASN A 110 -19.35 -19.63 -53.88
CA ASN A 110 -20.00 -20.42 -52.81
C ASN A 110 -19.98 -19.68 -51.45
N ARG A 111 -21.13 -19.25 -50.97
CA ARG A 111 -21.29 -18.61 -49.65
C ARG A 111 -20.98 -19.57 -48.48
N GLY A 112 -21.05 -20.88 -48.63
CA GLY A 112 -20.66 -21.87 -47.65
C GLY A 112 -19.14 -21.98 -47.46
N ALA A 113 -18.35 -21.36 -48.34
CA ALA A 113 -16.89 -21.31 -48.23
C ALA A 113 -16.37 -20.18 -47.37
N GLU A 114 -17.23 -19.24 -46.89
CA GLU A 114 -16.87 -18.16 -45.99
C GLU A 114 -16.52 -18.69 -44.60
N ALA A 115 -15.38 -18.21 -44.07
CA ALA A 115 -14.84 -18.68 -42.81
C ALA A 115 -15.55 -18.08 -41.60
N ARG A 116 -15.57 -18.82 -40.47
CA ARG A 116 -15.84 -18.33 -39.10
C ARG A 116 -14.54 -18.02 -38.36
N THR A 117 -13.46 -18.74 -38.75
CA THR A 117 -12.12 -18.53 -38.17
C THR A 117 -11.09 -18.54 -39.32
N ILE A 118 -10.25 -17.53 -39.33
CA ILE A 118 -9.15 -17.37 -40.32
C ILE A 118 -7.83 -17.56 -39.57
N LEU A 119 -7.18 -18.70 -39.81
CA LEU A 119 -5.87 -19.01 -39.27
C LEU A 119 -4.80 -18.61 -40.31
N ASN A 120 -3.91 -17.69 -39.92
CA ASN A 120 -2.75 -17.28 -40.67
C ASN A 120 -1.50 -17.82 -39.97
N GLU A 121 -0.91 -18.89 -40.55
CA GLU A 121 0.25 -19.57 -40.02
C GLU A 121 1.51 -19.21 -40.84
N VAL A 122 2.56 -18.72 -40.15
CA VAL A 122 3.87 -18.47 -40.77
C VAL A 122 4.74 -19.72 -40.61
N THR A 123 5.22 -20.24 -41.78
CA THR A 123 5.96 -21.50 -41.88
C THR A 123 7.46 -21.31 -42.04
N SER A 124 7.91 -20.07 -42.32
CA SER A 124 9.34 -19.72 -42.42
C SER A 124 9.93 -19.43 -41.03
N ALA A 125 11.23 -19.11 -41.03
CA ALA A 125 11.91 -18.64 -39.82
C ALA A 125 11.81 -17.10 -39.60
N ASN A 126 11.03 -16.39 -40.40
CA ASN A 126 10.91 -14.94 -40.37
C ASN A 126 9.92 -14.49 -39.27
N ARG A 127 10.29 -13.45 -38.52
CA ARG A 127 9.41 -12.78 -37.58
C ARG A 127 8.35 -11.93 -38.29
N SER A 128 7.12 -11.92 -37.80
CA SER A 128 6.05 -11.07 -38.31
C SER A 128 6.10 -9.66 -37.72
N ARG A 129 5.73 -8.66 -38.56
CA ARG A 129 5.62 -7.27 -38.14
C ARG A 129 4.25 -6.70 -38.52
N ILE A 130 3.52 -6.20 -37.54
CA ILE A 130 2.20 -5.60 -37.73
C ILE A 130 2.30 -4.11 -37.43
N GLU A 131 2.05 -3.28 -38.46
CA GLU A 131 2.14 -1.82 -38.40
C GLU A 131 0.84 -1.12 -38.82
N GLY A 132 -0.18 -1.89 -39.22
CA GLY A 132 -1.45 -1.40 -39.72
C GLY A 132 -2.63 -2.30 -39.39
N TYR A 133 -3.83 -1.86 -39.73
CA TYR A 133 -5.06 -2.60 -39.43
C TYR A 133 -5.22 -3.87 -40.30
N ILE A 134 -5.77 -4.92 -39.72
CA ILE A 134 -6.20 -6.14 -40.39
C ILE A 134 -7.72 -6.13 -40.47
N GLU A 135 -8.27 -6.08 -41.68
CA GLU A 135 -9.70 -6.08 -41.94
C GLU A 135 -10.16 -7.42 -42.50
N VAL A 136 -11.25 -7.97 -41.98
CA VAL A 136 -11.98 -9.07 -42.61
C VAL A 136 -13.08 -8.49 -43.50
N ASN A 137 -12.91 -8.59 -44.83
CA ASN A 137 -13.89 -8.11 -45.78
C ASN A 137 -15.01 -9.14 -45.96
N GLY A 138 -16.27 -8.71 -45.89
CA GLY A 138 -17.45 -9.56 -46.03
C GLY A 138 -17.93 -10.11 -44.69
N ARG A 139 -18.03 -11.44 -44.54
CA ARG A 139 -18.49 -12.07 -43.31
C ARG A 139 -17.43 -11.93 -42.22
N ALA A 140 -17.86 -11.44 -41.02
CA ALA A 140 -17.00 -11.36 -39.84
C ALA A 140 -16.45 -12.75 -39.46
N ALA A 141 -15.19 -12.77 -39.07
CA ALA A 141 -14.51 -14.00 -38.66
C ALA A 141 -13.44 -13.70 -37.60
N ASP A 142 -13.19 -14.65 -36.72
CA ASP A 142 -12.06 -14.63 -35.79
C ASP A 142 -10.74 -14.70 -36.57
N VAL A 143 -9.75 -13.91 -36.20
CA VAL A 143 -8.44 -13.86 -36.86
C VAL A 143 -7.36 -14.36 -35.94
N ILE A 144 -6.57 -15.32 -36.41
CA ILE A 144 -5.42 -15.88 -35.70
C ILE A 144 -4.17 -15.64 -36.54
N LEU A 145 -3.15 -15.03 -35.93
CA LEU A 145 -1.79 -14.97 -36.46
C LEU A 145 -0.88 -15.86 -35.62
N ALA A 146 -0.41 -16.97 -36.19
CA ALA A 146 0.50 -17.90 -35.56
C ALA A 146 1.90 -17.83 -36.16
N ASN A 147 2.89 -17.39 -35.40
CA ASN A 147 4.29 -17.33 -35.85
C ASN A 147 5.25 -17.77 -34.71
N PRO A 148 5.79 -19.01 -34.76
CA PRO A 148 6.72 -19.49 -33.74
C PRO A 148 8.00 -18.66 -33.57
N ASN A 149 8.36 -17.84 -34.55
CA ASN A 149 9.57 -17.00 -34.51
C ASN A 149 9.32 -15.61 -33.93
N GLY A 150 8.09 -15.38 -33.46
CA GLY A 150 7.69 -14.14 -32.79
C GLY A 150 6.95 -13.15 -33.69
N VAL A 151 6.30 -12.21 -33.01
CA VAL A 151 5.53 -11.13 -33.62
C VAL A 151 5.91 -9.81 -32.97
N THR A 152 6.12 -8.77 -33.79
CA THR A 152 6.25 -7.39 -33.34
C THR A 152 5.06 -6.59 -33.82
N VAL A 153 4.40 -5.87 -32.92
CA VAL A 153 3.28 -4.97 -33.22
C VAL A 153 3.73 -3.54 -32.96
N ASN A 154 3.56 -2.67 -33.93
CA ASN A 154 3.90 -1.25 -33.85
C ASN A 154 2.79 -0.42 -34.55
N GLY A 155 1.60 -0.43 -33.95
CA GLY A 155 0.42 0.23 -34.48
C GLY A 155 -0.58 -0.74 -35.12
N GLY A 156 -1.75 -0.21 -35.44
CA GLY A 156 -2.83 -0.97 -36.10
C GLY A 156 -3.87 -1.48 -35.11
N GLY A 157 -4.65 -2.43 -35.60
CA GLY A 157 -5.80 -3.03 -34.92
C GLY A 157 -6.59 -3.93 -35.83
N PHE A 158 -7.89 -4.13 -35.56
CA PHE A 158 -8.73 -5.06 -36.23
C PHE A 158 -10.02 -4.39 -36.69
N ILE A 159 -10.52 -4.81 -37.85
CA ILE A 159 -11.80 -4.34 -38.41
C ILE A 159 -12.65 -5.57 -38.80
N ASN A 160 -13.88 -5.63 -38.34
CA ASN A 160 -14.82 -6.74 -38.58
C ASN A 160 -14.28 -8.10 -38.08
N VAL A 161 -13.56 -8.07 -36.95
CA VAL A 161 -12.93 -9.24 -36.29
C VAL A 161 -13.48 -9.35 -34.87
N PRO A 162 -14.37 -10.31 -34.56
CA PRO A 162 -14.90 -10.50 -33.23
C PRO A 162 -13.81 -10.90 -32.23
N ARG A 163 -12.94 -11.84 -32.57
CA ARG A 163 -11.83 -12.29 -31.72
C ARG A 163 -10.52 -12.30 -32.50
N ALA A 164 -9.50 -11.69 -31.89
CA ALA A 164 -8.16 -11.66 -32.46
C ALA A 164 -7.17 -12.39 -31.54
N THR A 165 -6.35 -13.27 -32.14
CA THR A 165 -5.30 -14.01 -31.42
C THR A 165 -3.97 -13.82 -32.15
N ILE A 166 -2.95 -13.34 -31.40
CA ILE A 166 -1.56 -13.36 -31.87
C ILE A 166 -0.81 -14.38 -31.00
N THR A 167 -0.18 -15.36 -31.65
CA THR A 167 0.49 -16.43 -30.94
C THR A 167 1.84 -16.81 -31.52
N THR A 168 2.78 -17.20 -30.66
CA THR A 168 4.00 -17.91 -31.05
C THR A 168 3.81 -19.43 -30.97
N GLY A 169 2.63 -19.88 -30.58
CA GLY A 169 2.27 -21.30 -30.54
C GLY A 169 2.04 -21.88 -31.92
N LYS A 170 2.42 -23.14 -32.08
CA LYS A 170 2.06 -23.94 -33.27
C LYS A 170 0.59 -24.35 -33.19
N PRO A 171 -0.23 -24.05 -34.19
CA PRO A 171 -1.63 -24.45 -34.17
C PRO A 171 -1.79 -25.99 -34.22
N GLU A 172 -2.69 -26.51 -33.43
CA GLU A 172 -3.08 -27.91 -33.42
C GLU A 172 -4.47 -28.08 -34.07
N VAL A 173 -4.51 -28.72 -35.22
CA VAL A 173 -5.74 -28.97 -35.96
C VAL A 173 -6.00 -30.47 -35.97
N ASP A 174 -7.22 -30.87 -35.62
CA ASP A 174 -7.59 -32.28 -35.57
C ASP A 174 -7.80 -32.87 -36.98
N PRO A 175 -7.92 -34.21 -37.11
CA PRO A 175 -8.17 -34.85 -38.39
C PRO A 175 -9.47 -34.42 -39.10
N GLY A 176 -10.45 -33.91 -38.32
CA GLY A 176 -11.70 -33.32 -38.83
C GLY A 176 -11.55 -31.88 -39.29
N GLY A 177 -10.37 -31.27 -39.11
CA GLY A 177 -10.06 -29.90 -39.54
C GLY A 177 -10.49 -28.83 -38.53
N ALA A 178 -10.88 -29.18 -37.31
CA ALA A 178 -11.17 -28.20 -36.27
C ALA A 178 -9.89 -27.79 -35.53
N LEU A 179 -9.76 -26.50 -35.20
CA LEU A 179 -8.68 -25.99 -34.36
C LEU A 179 -8.89 -26.49 -32.92
N ARG A 180 -7.91 -27.23 -32.41
CA ARG A 180 -7.90 -27.74 -31.02
C ARG A 180 -7.24 -26.82 -30.02
N GLY A 181 -6.25 -26.05 -30.49
CA GLY A 181 -5.49 -25.16 -29.65
C GLY A 181 -4.14 -24.78 -30.22
N TYR A 182 -3.21 -24.48 -29.32
CA TYR A 182 -1.86 -24.04 -29.65
C TYR A 182 -0.85 -24.66 -28.70
N GLU A 183 0.29 -25.10 -29.23
CA GLU A 183 1.43 -25.50 -28.43
C GLU A 183 2.49 -24.39 -28.45
N VAL A 184 2.63 -23.65 -27.34
CA VAL A 184 3.61 -22.58 -27.16
C VAL A 184 4.85 -23.16 -26.51
N ARG A 185 6.00 -23.12 -27.19
CA ARG A 185 7.29 -23.58 -26.63
C ARG A 185 8.35 -22.50 -26.63
N GLN A 186 8.28 -21.57 -27.57
CA GLN A 186 9.29 -20.53 -27.83
C GLN A 186 8.67 -19.27 -28.39
N GLY A 187 9.50 -18.28 -28.68
CA GLY A 187 9.14 -17.03 -29.31
C GLY A 187 8.61 -15.98 -28.36
N ASP A 188 8.71 -14.73 -28.79
CA ASP A 188 8.24 -13.57 -28.05
C ASP A 188 7.28 -12.71 -28.88
N ILE A 189 6.34 -12.07 -28.18
CA ILE A 189 5.50 -11.00 -28.73
C ILE A 189 5.99 -9.68 -28.15
N ARG A 190 6.16 -8.68 -29.05
CA ARG A 190 6.52 -7.31 -28.66
C ARG A 190 5.47 -6.34 -29.11
N ILE A 191 5.05 -5.47 -28.21
CA ILE A 191 4.16 -4.34 -28.51
C ILE A 191 5.00 -3.08 -28.32
N GLU A 192 5.33 -2.37 -29.40
CA GLU A 192 6.23 -1.21 -29.39
C GLU A 192 5.62 -0.01 -30.12
N GLY A 193 6.27 1.17 -30.02
CA GLY A 193 5.95 2.34 -30.80
C GLY A 193 4.52 2.85 -30.63
N ALA A 194 3.68 2.64 -31.63
CA ALA A 194 2.28 3.09 -31.61
C ALA A 194 1.30 2.12 -30.89
N GLY A 195 1.81 1.02 -30.31
CA GLY A 195 0.99 0.07 -29.58
C GLY A 195 0.01 -0.71 -30.46
N ILE A 196 -1.15 -1.07 -29.90
CA ILE A 196 -2.25 -1.72 -30.64
C ILE A 196 -3.61 -1.28 -30.11
N ASN A 197 -4.55 -1.05 -31.03
CA ASN A 197 -5.95 -0.79 -30.71
C ASN A 197 -6.83 -1.96 -31.17
N ALA A 198 -7.30 -2.75 -30.20
CA ALA A 198 -8.24 -3.85 -30.40
C ALA A 198 -9.60 -3.59 -29.69
N ASP A 199 -9.97 -2.31 -29.45
CA ASP A 199 -11.25 -1.93 -28.82
C ASP A 199 -12.47 -2.40 -29.63
N ASN A 200 -12.30 -2.60 -30.94
CA ASN A 200 -13.36 -3.08 -31.84
C ASN A 200 -13.51 -4.61 -31.86
N THR A 201 -12.77 -5.33 -31.03
CA THR A 201 -12.88 -6.79 -30.90
C THR A 201 -13.51 -7.14 -29.53
N ASP A 202 -14.30 -8.21 -29.49
CA ASP A 202 -14.86 -8.74 -28.25
C ASP A 202 -13.76 -9.28 -27.34
N ALA A 203 -12.69 -9.87 -27.94
CA ALA A 203 -11.54 -10.39 -27.22
C ALA A 203 -10.25 -10.30 -28.04
N PHE A 204 -9.17 -9.89 -27.37
CA PHE A 204 -7.82 -9.87 -27.88
C PHE A 204 -6.91 -10.74 -27.02
N THR A 205 -6.25 -11.72 -27.63
CA THR A 205 -5.42 -12.71 -26.92
C THR A 205 -3.99 -12.74 -27.48
N LEU A 206 -3.02 -12.68 -26.55
CA LEU A 206 -1.58 -12.84 -26.82
C LEU A 206 -1.09 -14.12 -26.15
N LEU A 207 -0.54 -15.05 -26.93
CA LEU A 207 -0.02 -16.34 -26.45
C LEU A 207 1.44 -16.49 -26.89
N ALA A 208 2.40 -16.46 -25.95
CA ALA A 208 3.82 -16.54 -26.27
C ALA A 208 4.62 -17.15 -25.12
N ARG A 209 5.88 -17.53 -25.36
CA ARG A 209 6.76 -17.86 -24.22
C ARG A 209 7.06 -16.61 -23.38
N THR A 210 7.29 -15.44 -24.03
CA THR A 210 7.43 -14.15 -23.36
C THR A 210 6.69 -13.05 -24.10
N ALA A 211 6.18 -12.05 -23.36
CA ALA A 211 5.54 -10.87 -23.91
C ALA A 211 6.23 -9.60 -23.39
N HIS A 212 6.61 -8.70 -24.29
CA HIS A 212 7.23 -7.42 -23.98
C HIS A 212 6.30 -6.29 -24.42
N VAL A 213 5.86 -5.46 -23.48
CA VAL A 213 4.90 -4.39 -23.71
C VAL A 213 5.58 -3.05 -23.48
N GLU A 214 6.01 -2.40 -24.58
CA GLU A 214 6.69 -1.09 -24.54
C GLU A 214 5.77 0.07 -24.95
N ALA A 215 4.53 -0.25 -25.33
CA ALA A 215 3.54 0.74 -25.76
C ALA A 215 2.13 0.29 -25.36
N GLN A 216 1.13 1.16 -25.52
CA GLN A 216 -0.24 0.93 -25.07
C GLN A 216 -0.92 -0.23 -25.80
N VAL A 217 -1.63 -1.06 -25.03
CA VAL A 217 -2.55 -2.09 -25.50
C VAL A 217 -3.96 -1.70 -25.08
N ARG A 218 -4.87 -1.57 -26.04
CA ARG A 218 -6.30 -1.32 -25.78
C ARG A 218 -7.15 -2.45 -26.34
N ALA A 219 -8.11 -2.93 -25.56
CA ALA A 219 -9.01 -4.01 -25.95
C ALA A 219 -10.32 -3.97 -25.15
N SER A 220 -11.38 -4.60 -25.64
CA SER A 220 -12.57 -4.85 -24.83
C SER A 220 -12.29 -5.93 -23.76
N SER A 221 -11.62 -7.02 -24.16
CA SER A 221 -11.13 -8.04 -23.23
C SER A 221 -9.72 -8.45 -23.67
N LEU A 222 -8.75 -8.31 -22.76
CA LEU A 222 -7.35 -8.63 -23.00
C LEU A 222 -6.95 -9.88 -22.23
N ALA A 223 -6.36 -10.87 -22.91
CA ALA A 223 -5.69 -12.00 -22.30
C ALA A 223 -4.24 -12.08 -22.80
N VAL A 224 -3.29 -12.14 -21.85
CA VAL A 224 -1.86 -12.38 -22.14
C VAL A 224 -1.42 -13.62 -21.38
N VAL A 225 -1.10 -14.67 -22.11
CA VAL A 225 -0.65 -15.94 -21.52
C VAL A 225 0.77 -16.22 -21.97
N THR A 226 1.66 -16.38 -21.02
CA THR A 226 3.09 -16.63 -21.28
C THR A 226 3.58 -17.91 -20.62
N GLY A 227 4.70 -18.43 -21.15
CA GLY A 227 5.32 -19.67 -20.71
C GLY A 227 5.18 -20.78 -21.75
N LYS A 228 5.77 -21.93 -21.44
CA LYS A 228 5.63 -23.16 -22.24
C LYS A 228 4.27 -23.79 -21.92
N ASN A 229 3.31 -23.66 -22.84
CA ASN A 229 1.92 -24.05 -22.61
C ASN A 229 1.31 -24.81 -23.77
N SER A 230 0.41 -25.73 -23.48
CA SER A 230 -0.68 -26.13 -24.38
C SER A 230 -1.89 -25.28 -24.02
N VAL A 231 -2.41 -24.51 -25.00
CA VAL A 231 -3.57 -23.67 -24.80
C VAL A 231 -4.69 -24.18 -25.69
N ALA A 232 -5.74 -24.70 -25.09
CA ALA A 232 -6.89 -25.24 -25.83
C ALA A 232 -7.69 -24.12 -26.52
N ALA A 233 -8.50 -24.47 -27.52
CA ALA A 233 -9.32 -23.51 -28.26
C ALA A 233 -10.38 -22.80 -27.39
N ASP A 234 -10.76 -23.37 -26.27
CA ASP A 234 -11.65 -22.77 -25.25
C ASP A 234 -10.91 -21.83 -24.28
N GLY A 235 -9.58 -21.68 -24.41
CA GLY A 235 -8.75 -20.84 -23.56
C GLY A 235 -8.15 -21.58 -22.34
N THR A 236 -8.42 -22.86 -22.15
CA THR A 236 -7.82 -23.65 -21.06
C THR A 236 -6.30 -23.72 -21.25
N VAL A 237 -5.54 -23.31 -20.22
CA VAL A 237 -4.08 -23.29 -20.24
C VAL A 237 -3.52 -24.46 -19.43
N THR A 238 -2.68 -25.27 -20.05
CA THR A 238 -1.96 -26.37 -19.40
C THR A 238 -0.47 -26.17 -19.57
N PRO A 239 0.30 -25.95 -18.46
CA PRO A 239 1.75 -25.83 -18.54
C PRO A 239 2.37 -27.13 -19.09
N LEU A 240 3.30 -26.99 -20.02
CA LEU A 240 4.07 -28.12 -20.54
C LEU A 240 5.21 -28.45 -19.57
N ALA A 241 5.40 -29.74 -19.31
CA ALA A 241 6.55 -30.18 -18.53
C ALA A 241 7.85 -29.83 -19.25
N ASP A 242 8.85 -29.34 -18.53
CA ASP A 242 10.20 -29.27 -19.07
C ASP A 242 10.69 -30.71 -19.41
N PRO A 243 11.28 -30.92 -20.58
CA PRO A 243 11.91 -32.19 -20.84
C PRO A 243 12.95 -32.44 -19.74
N SER A 244 12.94 -33.67 -19.21
CA SER A 244 13.94 -34.09 -18.22
C SER A 244 15.35 -33.70 -18.75
N PRO A 245 16.21 -33.07 -17.93
CA PRO A 245 17.53 -32.67 -18.41
C PRO A 245 18.24 -33.89 -19.00
N ALA A 246 18.47 -33.86 -20.32
CA ALA A 246 19.33 -34.83 -20.95
C ALA A 246 20.72 -34.75 -20.27
N PRO A 247 21.44 -35.86 -20.10
CA PRO A 247 22.82 -35.83 -19.59
C PRO A 247 23.61 -34.79 -20.42
N ALA A 248 24.36 -33.94 -19.76
CA ALA A 248 25.15 -32.88 -20.39
C ALA A 248 26.06 -33.51 -21.45
N ASP A 249 25.69 -33.38 -22.72
CA ASP A 249 26.55 -33.72 -23.86
C ASP A 249 27.41 -32.49 -24.15
N PRO A 250 28.75 -32.58 -24.08
CA PRO A 250 29.63 -31.44 -24.33
C PRO A 250 29.53 -30.83 -25.75
N GLY A 251 28.76 -31.44 -26.63
CA GLY A 251 28.55 -30.99 -28.02
C GLY A 251 27.19 -30.41 -28.35
N ASN A 252 26.26 -30.38 -27.40
CA ASN A 252 24.93 -29.83 -27.64
C ASN A 252 24.88 -28.35 -27.26
N PRO A 253 24.36 -27.45 -28.14
CA PRO A 253 24.17 -26.03 -27.75
C PRO A 253 23.34 -25.94 -26.49
N ALA A 254 23.76 -25.06 -25.58
CA ALA A 254 23.18 -24.84 -24.25
C ALA A 254 21.64 -24.87 -24.29
N ALA A 255 21.03 -25.59 -23.33
CA ALA A 255 19.59 -25.57 -23.13
C ALA A 255 19.11 -24.11 -23.16
N GLU A 256 18.04 -23.84 -23.93
CA GLU A 256 17.49 -22.50 -24.12
C GLU A 256 17.28 -21.83 -22.74
N GLU A 257 17.94 -20.70 -22.54
CA GLU A 257 17.97 -20.03 -21.25
C GLU A 257 16.54 -19.70 -20.79
N LYS A 258 16.21 -20.06 -19.56
CA LYS A 258 14.89 -19.79 -18.96
C LYS A 258 14.73 -18.29 -18.78
N PRO A 259 13.62 -17.67 -19.23
CA PRO A 259 13.39 -16.24 -19.00
C PRO A 259 13.20 -15.95 -17.52
N GLU A 260 13.71 -14.85 -17.04
CA GLU A 260 13.47 -14.34 -15.69
C GLU A 260 12.03 -13.83 -15.55
N VAL A 261 11.51 -13.21 -16.60
CA VAL A 261 10.18 -12.58 -16.66
C VAL A 261 9.44 -13.07 -17.92
N GLY A 262 8.18 -13.47 -17.74
CA GLY A 262 7.29 -13.92 -18.80
C GLY A 262 6.51 -12.76 -19.42
N ILE A 263 5.94 -11.89 -18.59
CA ILE A 263 5.27 -10.64 -19.03
C ILE A 263 6.08 -9.48 -18.49
N ASP A 264 6.65 -8.66 -19.36
CA ASP A 264 7.53 -7.56 -19.02
C ASP A 264 7.06 -6.28 -19.72
N SER A 265 6.60 -5.27 -18.94
CA SER A 265 6.20 -3.99 -19.50
C SER A 265 7.15 -2.88 -19.07
N SER A 266 7.42 -1.95 -20.00
CA SER A 266 8.07 -0.67 -19.68
C SER A 266 7.07 0.31 -19.07
N ALA A 267 7.55 1.43 -18.55
CA ALA A 267 6.70 2.50 -18.02
C ALA A 267 5.68 3.04 -19.04
N LEU A 268 5.95 2.96 -20.33
CA LEU A 268 5.02 3.33 -21.42
C LEU A 268 4.10 2.19 -21.83
N GLY A 269 4.36 0.96 -21.40
CA GLY A 269 3.64 -0.26 -21.75
C GLY A 269 2.34 -0.45 -20.97
N GLY A 270 1.39 0.50 -21.06
CA GLY A 270 0.09 0.42 -20.39
C GLY A 270 -0.87 -0.57 -21.06
N MET A 271 -1.73 -1.23 -20.26
CA MET A 271 -2.76 -2.16 -20.70
C MET A 271 -4.14 -1.71 -20.23
N TYR A 272 -5.06 -1.50 -21.15
CA TYR A 272 -6.38 -0.93 -20.87
C TYR A 272 -7.47 -1.80 -21.51
N ALA A 273 -8.39 -2.33 -20.71
CA ALA A 273 -9.51 -3.13 -21.20
C ALA A 273 -10.70 -3.13 -20.22
N ASN A 274 -11.84 -3.70 -20.61
CA ASN A 274 -12.89 -3.98 -19.63
C ASN A 274 -12.49 -5.15 -18.74
N ARG A 275 -11.88 -6.20 -19.31
CA ARG A 275 -11.33 -7.34 -18.58
C ARG A 275 -9.89 -7.56 -18.95
N ILE A 276 -9.05 -7.81 -17.93
CA ILE A 276 -7.63 -8.12 -18.15
C ILE A 276 -7.29 -9.42 -17.43
N THR A 277 -6.65 -10.33 -18.18
CA THR A 277 -6.13 -11.59 -17.65
C THR A 277 -4.67 -11.73 -18.08
N LEU A 278 -3.74 -11.67 -17.12
CA LEU A 278 -2.30 -11.85 -17.34
C LEU A 278 -1.86 -13.13 -16.62
N ILE A 279 -1.29 -14.07 -17.34
CA ILE A 279 -0.90 -15.39 -16.82
C ILE A 279 0.53 -15.71 -17.26
N ALA A 280 1.43 -15.91 -16.30
CA ALA A 280 2.76 -16.46 -16.54
C ALA A 280 2.88 -17.82 -15.83
N THR A 281 3.00 -18.88 -16.60
CA THR A 281 2.88 -20.28 -16.11
C THR A 281 4.21 -20.98 -15.92
N GLU A 282 5.29 -20.54 -16.53
CA GLU A 282 6.59 -21.23 -16.48
C GLU A 282 7.17 -21.12 -15.08
N LYS A 283 7.52 -22.26 -14.47
CA LYS A 283 7.93 -22.34 -13.06
C LYS A 283 9.04 -21.36 -12.70
N GLY A 284 8.79 -20.49 -11.70
CA GLY A 284 9.72 -19.47 -11.20
C GLY A 284 9.96 -18.32 -12.19
N VAL A 285 9.14 -18.17 -13.24
CA VAL A 285 9.18 -17.03 -14.16
C VAL A 285 8.19 -15.98 -13.66
N GLY A 286 8.69 -14.74 -13.50
CA GLY A 286 7.96 -13.63 -12.94
C GLY A 286 7.11 -12.86 -13.93
N VAL A 287 6.42 -11.85 -13.39
CA VAL A 287 5.70 -10.80 -14.12
C VAL A 287 6.20 -9.45 -13.61
N ASN A 288 6.56 -8.53 -14.51
CA ASN A 288 7.00 -7.18 -14.18
C ASN A 288 6.19 -6.15 -14.96
N LEU A 289 5.45 -5.31 -14.27
CA LEU A 289 4.53 -4.33 -14.84
C LEU A 289 4.91 -2.93 -14.35
N GLU A 290 5.70 -2.21 -15.17
CA GLU A 290 6.12 -0.82 -14.88
C GLU A 290 5.12 0.21 -15.41
N GLY A 291 4.31 -0.17 -16.41
CA GLY A 291 3.20 0.62 -16.92
C GLY A 291 1.90 0.35 -16.17
N THR A 292 0.94 1.26 -16.32
CA THR A 292 -0.41 1.13 -15.73
C THR A 292 -1.19 -0.02 -16.35
N VAL A 293 -1.80 -0.86 -15.50
CA VAL A 293 -2.76 -1.89 -15.91
C VAL A 293 -4.14 -1.50 -15.39
N GLN A 294 -5.06 -1.20 -16.29
CA GLN A 294 -6.38 -0.70 -15.92
C GLN A 294 -7.51 -1.50 -16.58
N SER A 295 -8.38 -2.05 -15.73
CA SER A 295 -9.63 -2.67 -16.18
C SER A 295 -10.86 -1.89 -15.67
N THR A 296 -11.95 -1.91 -16.43
CA THR A 296 -13.23 -1.31 -15.99
C THR A 296 -14.15 -2.32 -15.31
N ASP A 297 -13.87 -3.63 -15.41
CA ASP A 297 -14.68 -4.69 -14.77
C ASP A 297 -13.82 -5.64 -13.91
N GLN A 298 -12.97 -6.44 -14.50
CA GLN A 298 -12.24 -7.49 -13.77
C GLN A 298 -10.77 -7.52 -14.15
N MET A 299 -9.92 -7.81 -13.16
CA MET A 299 -8.49 -8.00 -13.37
C MET A 299 -8.01 -9.30 -12.70
N VAL A 300 -7.26 -10.10 -13.45
CA VAL A 300 -6.58 -11.29 -12.93
C VAL A 300 -5.13 -11.26 -13.38
N ILE A 301 -4.19 -11.28 -12.43
CA ILE A 301 -2.75 -11.33 -12.70
C ILE A 301 -2.16 -12.50 -11.94
N THR A 302 -1.58 -13.46 -12.65
CA THR A 302 -0.97 -14.63 -12.03
C THR A 302 0.46 -14.86 -12.53
N ALA A 303 1.36 -15.26 -11.62
CA ALA A 303 2.72 -15.62 -11.92
C ALA A 303 3.14 -16.88 -11.16
N ASP A 304 3.88 -17.79 -11.80
CA ASP A 304 4.52 -18.90 -11.08
C ASP A 304 5.82 -18.47 -10.38
N GLY A 305 6.35 -17.28 -10.66
CA GLY A 305 7.48 -16.63 -10.01
C GLY A 305 7.07 -15.33 -9.31
N LYS A 306 8.00 -14.40 -9.27
CA LYS A 306 7.83 -13.08 -8.62
C LYS A 306 6.91 -12.17 -9.41
N LEU A 307 6.03 -11.46 -8.72
CA LEU A 307 5.18 -10.42 -9.30
C LEU A 307 5.64 -9.06 -8.79
N ARG A 308 6.00 -8.17 -9.72
CA ARG A 308 6.24 -6.74 -9.47
C ARG A 308 5.30 -5.92 -10.33
N LEU A 309 4.72 -4.90 -9.73
CA LEU A 309 3.87 -3.97 -10.47
C LEU A 309 3.91 -2.59 -9.84
N ARG A 310 3.75 -1.56 -10.67
CA ARG A 310 3.72 -0.15 -10.24
C ARG A 310 2.28 0.28 -9.97
N GLU A 311 1.38 0.03 -10.92
CA GLU A 311 0.00 0.49 -10.81
C GLU A 311 -0.97 -0.49 -11.48
N ALA A 312 -1.94 -0.98 -10.70
CA ALA A 312 -3.03 -1.82 -11.19
C ALA A 312 -4.36 -1.33 -10.64
N VAL A 313 -5.28 -0.96 -11.55
CA VAL A 313 -6.59 -0.40 -11.21
C VAL A 313 -7.69 -1.25 -11.82
N SER A 314 -8.54 -1.83 -10.99
CA SER A 314 -9.74 -2.57 -11.43
C SER A 314 -11.01 -1.82 -11.05
N GLY A 315 -11.88 -1.55 -12.02
CA GLY A 315 -13.22 -1.02 -11.78
C GLY A 315 -14.21 -2.04 -11.21
N GLY A 316 -13.77 -3.28 -10.99
CA GLY A 316 -14.51 -4.37 -10.36
C GLY A 316 -13.60 -5.16 -9.42
N ASP A 317 -13.65 -6.49 -9.54
CA ASP A 317 -12.83 -7.37 -8.72
C ASP A 317 -11.39 -7.44 -9.27
N ALA A 318 -10.43 -7.65 -8.36
CA ALA A 318 -9.05 -7.92 -8.73
C ALA A 318 -8.50 -9.17 -8.02
N VAL A 319 -7.72 -9.96 -8.76
CA VAL A 319 -7.03 -11.14 -8.23
C VAL A 319 -5.56 -11.06 -8.61
N LEU A 320 -4.69 -11.06 -7.60
CA LEU A 320 -3.24 -11.18 -7.75
C LEU A 320 -2.79 -12.50 -7.15
N ALA A 321 -2.16 -13.37 -7.91
CA ALA A 321 -1.66 -14.63 -7.40
C ALA A 321 -0.22 -14.90 -7.86
N GLY A 322 0.71 -14.91 -6.92
CA GLY A 322 2.11 -15.29 -7.11
C GLY A 322 2.41 -16.58 -6.36
N LYS A 323 3.06 -17.57 -6.99
CA LYS A 323 3.70 -18.67 -6.24
C LYS A 323 5.06 -18.27 -5.68
N GLY A 324 5.55 -17.09 -6.03
CA GLY A 324 6.71 -16.42 -5.45
C GLY A 324 6.27 -15.18 -4.68
N ASP A 325 7.20 -14.25 -4.52
CA ASP A 325 6.99 -12.99 -3.82
C ASP A 325 6.15 -12.04 -4.66
N ILE A 326 5.26 -11.28 -4.00
CA ILE A 326 4.63 -10.09 -4.57
C ILE A 326 5.26 -8.88 -3.89
N GLU A 327 5.92 -8.03 -4.68
CA GLU A 327 6.60 -6.83 -4.20
C GLU A 327 5.93 -5.57 -4.76
N LEU A 328 5.51 -4.73 -3.83
CA LEU A 328 4.91 -3.43 -4.05
C LEU A 328 5.76 -2.37 -3.35
N THR A 329 6.60 -1.66 -4.09
CA THR A 329 7.43 -0.57 -3.58
C THR A 329 7.06 0.71 -4.29
N GLY A 330 6.51 1.69 -3.58
CA GLY A 330 5.95 2.90 -4.17
C GLY A 330 4.84 2.60 -5.20
N ALA A 331 4.04 1.58 -4.96
CA ALA A 331 3.14 0.95 -5.92
C ALA A 331 1.68 0.95 -5.43
N ALA A 332 0.72 0.89 -6.35
CA ALA A 332 -0.68 0.84 -6.01
C ALA A 332 -1.43 -0.29 -6.72
N VAL A 333 -2.21 -1.04 -5.95
CA VAL A 333 -3.21 -1.99 -6.43
C VAL A 333 -4.56 -1.63 -5.86
N THR A 334 -5.51 -1.38 -6.73
CA THR A 334 -6.84 -0.95 -6.33
C THR A 334 -7.93 -1.75 -7.05
N ALA A 335 -8.95 -2.15 -6.30
CA ALA A 335 -10.16 -2.77 -6.82
C ALA A 335 -11.38 -1.99 -6.31
N ALA A 336 -12.31 -1.67 -7.20
CA ALA A 336 -13.54 -1.00 -6.80
C ALA A 336 -14.51 -1.93 -6.05
N ARG A 337 -14.33 -3.25 -6.18
CA ARG A 337 -15.04 -4.28 -5.40
C ARG A 337 -14.05 -5.10 -4.60
N ASP A 338 -14.02 -6.41 -4.80
CA ASP A 338 -13.22 -7.31 -3.98
C ASP A 338 -11.79 -7.46 -4.50
N LEU A 339 -10.85 -7.58 -3.56
CA LEU A 339 -9.44 -7.82 -3.86
C LEU A 339 -8.95 -9.10 -3.20
N THR A 340 -8.44 -10.02 -3.99
CA THR A 340 -7.79 -11.23 -3.48
C THR A 340 -6.31 -11.22 -3.86
N VAL A 341 -5.44 -11.40 -2.86
CA VAL A 341 -3.99 -11.50 -3.06
C VAL A 341 -3.48 -12.79 -2.44
N THR A 342 -2.74 -13.59 -3.22
CA THR A 342 -2.09 -14.81 -2.75
C THR A 342 -0.61 -14.78 -3.12
N ALA A 343 0.28 -14.98 -2.15
CA ALA A 343 1.72 -14.91 -2.35
C ALA A 343 2.48 -15.85 -1.40
N ASP A 344 3.74 -16.14 -1.72
CA ASP A 344 4.68 -16.71 -0.76
C ASP A 344 5.06 -15.67 0.29
N ASN A 345 5.61 -14.52 -0.16
CA ASN A 345 5.75 -13.32 0.64
C ASN A 345 5.01 -12.17 -0.05
N LEU A 346 4.27 -11.36 0.73
CA LEU A 346 3.64 -10.13 0.28
C LEU A 346 4.32 -8.95 0.97
N ARG A 347 4.94 -8.05 0.21
CA ARG A 347 5.66 -6.90 0.74
C ARG A 347 5.12 -5.62 0.16
N LEU A 348 4.68 -4.74 1.03
CA LEU A 348 4.31 -3.36 0.74
C LEU A 348 5.32 -2.46 1.45
N GLU A 349 6.05 -1.69 0.70
CA GLU A 349 7.10 -0.82 1.23
C GLU A 349 6.96 0.59 0.66
N LYS A 350 7.20 1.61 1.49
CA LYS A 350 7.40 2.97 1.02
C LYS A 350 8.73 3.03 0.26
N GLY A 351 8.73 3.70 -0.89
CA GLY A 351 9.96 3.85 -1.68
C GLY A 351 9.70 4.42 -3.06
N VAL A 352 10.74 4.38 -3.88
CA VAL A 352 10.68 4.71 -5.30
C VAL A 352 10.57 3.41 -6.08
N PHE A 353 9.58 3.32 -6.99
CA PHE A 353 9.50 2.17 -7.89
C PHE A 353 10.69 2.21 -8.87
N GLU A 354 11.62 1.27 -8.74
CA GLU A 354 12.80 1.17 -9.60
C GLU A 354 12.47 0.45 -10.92
N PRO A 355 12.49 1.14 -12.08
CA PRO A 355 12.29 0.50 -13.37
C PRO A 355 13.42 -0.47 -13.69
N GLN A 356 13.07 -1.69 -14.11
CA GLN A 356 14.04 -2.75 -14.43
C GLN A 356 14.00 -3.18 -15.90
N TYR A 357 12.95 -2.78 -16.63
CA TYR A 357 12.74 -3.18 -18.03
C TYR A 357 13.92 -2.82 -18.93
N GLU A 358 14.35 -1.56 -18.94
CA GLU A 358 15.43 -1.09 -19.80
C GLU A 358 16.78 -1.73 -19.42
N ALA A 359 17.04 -1.97 -18.15
CA ALA A 359 18.24 -2.66 -17.68
C ALA A 359 18.27 -4.12 -18.17
N ARG A 360 17.15 -4.84 -18.10
CA ARG A 360 17.03 -6.21 -18.66
C ARG A 360 17.17 -6.23 -20.17
N LYS A 361 16.59 -5.27 -20.86
CA LYS A 361 16.70 -5.10 -22.32
C LYS A 361 18.16 -4.88 -22.75
N ALA A 362 18.89 -4.01 -22.07
CA ALA A 362 20.30 -3.74 -22.33
C ALA A 362 21.18 -4.98 -22.07
N LYS A 363 20.95 -5.70 -20.97
CA LYS A 363 21.66 -6.95 -20.65
C LYS A 363 21.47 -8.02 -21.74
N LYS A 364 20.26 -8.17 -22.26
CA LYS A 364 19.94 -9.11 -23.32
C LYS A 364 20.62 -8.72 -24.65
N GLN A 365 20.72 -7.43 -24.96
CA GLN A 365 21.43 -6.92 -26.15
C GLN A 365 22.95 -7.12 -26.02
N ALA A 366 23.54 -6.87 -24.85
CA ALA A 366 24.97 -7.07 -24.60
C ALA A 366 25.39 -8.54 -24.67
N GLY A 367 24.54 -9.48 -24.23
CA GLY A 367 24.76 -10.92 -24.35
C GLY A 367 24.69 -11.46 -25.79
N SER A 368 24.12 -10.69 -26.72
CA SER A 368 23.98 -11.05 -28.15
C SER A 368 25.18 -10.58 -29.00
N VAL A 369 26.07 -9.75 -28.47
CA VAL A 369 27.26 -9.23 -29.16
C VAL A 369 28.48 -10.02 -28.74
N THR A 370 28.86 -11.02 -29.52
CA THR A 370 30.18 -11.66 -29.42
C THR A 370 31.27 -10.61 -29.75
N ALA A 371 32.16 -10.41 -28.81
CA ALA A 371 33.41 -9.69 -28.81
C ALA A 371 33.85 -9.03 -30.15
N GLY A 372 33.51 -7.78 -30.33
CA GLY A 372 34.12 -6.88 -31.26
C GLY A 372 34.42 -5.57 -30.50
N ALA A 373 35.66 -5.15 -30.49
CA ALA A 373 36.22 -4.06 -29.70
C ALA A 373 35.32 -2.80 -29.67
N ALA A 374 34.85 -2.44 -28.48
CA ALA A 374 34.11 -1.21 -28.22
C ALA A 374 35.11 -0.06 -28.03
N SER A 375 35.09 0.90 -28.97
CA SER A 375 35.61 2.25 -28.75
C SER A 375 34.61 3.00 -27.86
N ALA A 376 35.10 3.60 -26.78
CA ALA A 376 34.31 4.42 -25.86
C ALA A 376 33.61 5.57 -26.61
N PRO A 377 32.33 5.86 -26.35
CA PRO A 377 31.70 7.05 -26.89
C PRO A 377 32.16 8.29 -26.12
N ALA A 378 32.41 9.35 -26.87
CA ALA A 378 32.75 10.68 -26.38
C ALA A 378 31.59 11.24 -25.52
N SER A 379 31.95 11.86 -24.41
CA SER A 379 31.07 12.61 -23.53
C SER A 379 30.38 13.76 -24.30
N GLY A 380 29.07 13.56 -24.56
CA GLY A 380 28.17 14.66 -24.96
C GLY A 380 27.73 15.44 -23.70
N PRO A 381 27.14 16.64 -23.86
CA PRO A 381 26.69 17.43 -22.72
C PRO A 381 25.70 16.64 -21.88
N THR A 382 25.99 16.57 -20.58
CA THR A 382 25.10 15.96 -19.58
C THR A 382 23.80 16.72 -19.54
N ASP A 383 22.71 16.09 -19.98
CA ASP A 383 21.37 16.50 -19.60
C ASP A 383 21.30 16.61 -18.06
N PRO A 384 20.58 17.59 -17.51
CA PRO A 384 20.40 17.68 -16.08
C PRO A 384 19.85 16.33 -15.60
N THR A 385 20.53 15.73 -14.62
CA THR A 385 20.03 14.53 -13.91
C THR A 385 18.60 14.83 -13.49
N PRO A 386 17.61 14.04 -13.89
CA PRO A 386 16.24 14.24 -13.41
C PRO A 386 16.25 14.20 -11.89
N GLU A 387 15.53 15.12 -11.26
CA GLU A 387 15.33 15.08 -9.81
C GLU A 387 14.82 13.69 -9.42
N PRO A 388 15.36 13.10 -8.34
CA PRO A 388 14.88 11.79 -7.89
C PRO A 388 13.38 11.86 -7.61
N GLU A 389 12.62 10.89 -8.14
CA GLU A 389 11.19 10.78 -7.83
C GLU A 389 11.02 10.67 -6.30
N PRO A 390 10.04 11.35 -5.71
CA PRO A 390 9.78 11.24 -4.29
C PRO A 390 9.37 9.81 -3.92
N GLU A 391 9.80 9.35 -2.74
CA GLU A 391 9.34 8.09 -2.18
C GLU A 391 7.82 8.13 -1.95
N LYS A 392 7.13 7.06 -2.33
CA LYS A 392 5.68 6.91 -2.16
C LYS A 392 5.36 5.70 -1.30
N SER A 393 4.34 5.82 -0.47
CA SER A 393 3.75 4.68 0.24
C SER A 393 3.05 3.74 -0.75
N SER A 394 3.16 2.45 -0.53
CA SER A 394 2.43 1.47 -1.31
C SER A 394 0.99 1.31 -0.81
N LEU A 395 0.10 0.91 -1.71
CA LEU A 395 -1.34 0.78 -1.43
C LEU A 395 -1.90 -0.54 -1.95
N LEU A 396 -2.62 -1.27 -1.07
CA LEU A 396 -3.63 -2.25 -1.45
C LEU A 396 -5.00 -1.72 -1.01
N TYR A 397 -5.91 -1.53 -1.95
CA TYR A 397 -7.24 -1.01 -1.68
C TYR A 397 -8.34 -1.88 -2.30
N ALA A 398 -9.37 -2.17 -1.53
CA ALA A 398 -10.61 -2.77 -2.00
C ALA A 398 -11.82 -1.93 -1.57
N GLY A 399 -12.68 -1.57 -2.51
CA GLY A 399 -13.99 -0.95 -2.20
C GLY A 399 -15.01 -1.95 -1.64
N GLY A 400 -14.74 -3.25 -1.73
CA GLY A 400 -15.46 -4.35 -1.11
C GLY A 400 -14.62 -5.08 -0.06
N ASP A 401 -14.68 -6.40 -0.08
CA ASP A 401 -13.92 -7.25 0.84
C ASP A 401 -12.49 -7.50 0.30
N MET A 402 -11.54 -7.69 1.21
CA MET A 402 -10.15 -8.03 0.88
C MET A 402 -9.72 -9.33 1.55
N LEU A 403 -9.13 -10.23 0.75
CA LEU A 403 -8.49 -11.45 1.23
C LEU A 403 -7.00 -11.44 0.89
N LEU A 404 -6.16 -11.47 1.90
CA LEU A 404 -4.71 -11.61 1.77
C LEU A 404 -4.28 -12.97 2.32
N THR A 405 -3.61 -13.74 1.49
CA THR A 405 -3.13 -15.08 1.85
C THR A 405 -1.65 -15.18 1.58
N THR A 406 -0.85 -15.45 2.61
CA THR A 406 0.61 -15.58 2.49
C THR A 406 1.10 -16.89 3.08
N ALA A 407 2.10 -17.49 2.46
CA ALA A 407 2.69 -18.73 2.98
C ALA A 407 3.77 -18.46 4.04
N ARG A 408 4.49 -17.34 3.97
CA ARG A 408 5.61 -17.02 4.87
C ARG A 408 5.49 -15.68 5.55
N GLU A 409 5.43 -14.58 4.80
CA GLU A 409 5.45 -13.23 5.37
C GLU A 409 4.46 -12.30 4.68
N LEU A 410 3.76 -11.48 5.49
CA LEU A 410 3.13 -10.24 5.06
C LEU A 410 3.87 -9.09 5.76
N LEU A 411 4.52 -8.24 4.98
CA LEU A 411 5.13 -7.00 5.45
C LEU A 411 4.36 -5.81 4.91
N ASN A 412 3.88 -4.94 5.80
CA ASN A 412 3.30 -3.64 5.47
C ASN A 412 4.15 -2.56 6.14
N GLU A 413 5.11 -2.00 5.40
CA GLU A 413 6.04 -1.00 5.93
C GLU A 413 5.73 0.38 5.36
N GLN A 414 5.40 1.34 6.23
CA GLN A 414 5.03 2.71 5.90
C GLN A 414 4.05 2.79 4.71
N SER A 415 3.12 1.84 4.67
CA SER A 415 2.22 1.57 3.54
C SER A 415 0.81 1.27 4.04
N GLU A 416 -0.15 1.15 3.13
CA GLU A 416 -1.55 1.00 3.50
C GLU A 416 -2.19 -0.24 2.88
N ILE A 417 -2.91 -0.99 3.70
CA ILE A 417 -3.82 -2.07 3.34
C ILE A 417 -5.21 -1.68 3.83
N ARG A 418 -6.17 -1.49 2.92
CA ARG A 418 -7.50 -1.01 3.27
C ARG A 418 -8.61 -1.71 2.47
N ALA A 419 -9.62 -2.19 3.20
CA ALA A 419 -10.88 -2.65 2.63
C ALA A 419 -12.03 -1.80 3.18
N GLU A 420 -12.94 -1.33 2.32
CA GLU A 420 -14.17 -0.69 2.79
C GLU A 420 -15.21 -1.74 3.26
N GLY A 421 -15.04 -2.99 2.84
CA GLY A 421 -15.68 -4.17 3.40
C GLY A 421 -14.87 -4.78 4.55
N SER A 422 -14.81 -6.11 4.58
CA SER A 422 -14.03 -6.87 5.56
C SER A 422 -12.61 -7.14 5.05
N LEU A 423 -11.64 -7.11 5.96
CA LEU A 423 -10.25 -7.49 5.68
C LEU A 423 -9.94 -8.82 6.37
N ARG A 424 -9.53 -9.81 5.59
CA ARG A 424 -9.07 -11.09 6.11
C ARG A 424 -7.63 -11.35 5.71
N ILE A 425 -6.77 -11.57 6.70
CA ILE A 425 -5.38 -11.98 6.55
C ILE A 425 -5.24 -13.40 7.07
N ALA A 426 -4.79 -14.31 6.21
CA ALA A 426 -4.71 -15.72 6.53
C ALA A 426 -3.41 -16.35 6.02
N ASP A 427 -3.09 -17.49 6.58
CA ASP A 427 -2.04 -18.38 6.11
C ASP A 427 -2.54 -19.20 4.90
N ALA A 428 -1.66 -19.44 3.93
CA ALA A 428 -2.00 -20.13 2.69
C ALA A 428 -2.43 -21.58 2.87
N ASP A 429 -1.88 -22.27 3.86
CA ASP A 429 -2.19 -23.66 4.17
C ASP A 429 -3.01 -23.85 5.45
N GLY A 430 -3.38 -22.77 6.12
CA GLY A 430 -4.17 -22.77 7.34
C GLY A 430 -3.44 -23.33 8.57
N GLN A 431 -2.12 -23.46 8.50
CA GLN A 431 -1.31 -24.00 9.60
C GLN A 431 -0.80 -22.91 10.57
N GLY A 432 -1.04 -21.62 10.27
CA GLY A 432 -0.59 -20.48 11.06
C GLY A 432 0.93 -20.34 11.11
N ASN A 433 1.60 -20.61 10.00
CA ASN A 433 3.07 -20.56 9.93
C ASN A 433 3.62 -19.24 9.43
N ASN A 434 2.76 -18.34 8.94
CA ASN A 434 3.15 -17.06 8.40
C ASN A 434 3.43 -16.01 9.49
N SER A 435 4.24 -15.01 9.15
CA SER A 435 4.49 -13.81 9.95
C SER A 435 3.74 -12.64 9.36
N VAL A 436 3.05 -11.86 10.19
CA VAL A 436 2.41 -10.59 9.80
C VAL A 436 3.09 -9.45 10.53
N ARG A 437 3.65 -8.51 9.77
CA ARG A 437 4.34 -7.33 10.29
C ARG A 437 3.71 -6.06 9.72
N ASN A 438 3.16 -5.24 10.59
CA ASN A 438 2.69 -3.90 10.30
C ASN A 438 3.67 -2.91 10.92
N SER A 439 4.52 -2.29 10.09
CA SER A 439 5.66 -1.48 10.52
C SER A 439 5.44 -0.04 10.07
N SER A 440 4.97 0.83 10.95
CA SER A 440 4.50 2.19 10.62
C SER A 440 3.48 2.23 9.48
N GLY A 441 2.74 1.13 9.33
CA GLY A 441 1.75 0.94 8.30
C GLY A 441 0.32 0.96 8.85
N THR A 442 -0.64 1.05 7.95
CA THR A 442 -2.07 0.96 8.28
C THR A 442 -2.69 -0.30 7.70
N MET A 443 -3.42 -1.06 8.52
CA MET A 443 -4.33 -2.14 8.11
C MET A 443 -5.73 -1.77 8.59
N ALA A 444 -6.65 -1.51 7.66
CA ALA A 444 -7.98 -0.99 8.01
C ALA A 444 -9.11 -1.72 7.29
N ALA A 445 -10.22 -1.94 8.01
CA ALA A 445 -11.45 -2.48 7.46
C ALA A 445 -12.66 -1.60 7.82
N GLY A 446 -13.53 -1.33 6.85
CA GLY A 446 -14.81 -0.65 7.07
C GLY A 446 -15.87 -1.55 7.72
N LYS A 447 -15.65 -2.87 7.80
CA LYS A 447 -16.49 -3.83 8.53
C LYS A 447 -15.66 -4.59 9.56
N ASP A 448 -15.39 -5.85 9.32
CA ASP A 448 -14.67 -6.70 10.25
C ASP A 448 -13.24 -6.97 9.76
N LEU A 449 -12.30 -7.13 10.69
CA LEU A 449 -10.92 -7.47 10.40
C LEU A 449 -10.55 -8.78 11.10
N SER A 450 -9.96 -9.72 10.37
CA SER A 450 -9.46 -10.96 10.94
C SER A 450 -8.02 -11.24 10.54
N ILE A 451 -7.18 -11.61 11.52
CA ILE A 451 -5.78 -12.01 11.31
C ILE A 451 -5.57 -13.38 11.92
N SER A 452 -5.12 -14.34 11.11
CA SER A 452 -4.67 -15.64 11.56
C SER A 452 -3.24 -15.86 11.07
N ALA A 453 -2.29 -15.95 12.02
CA ALA A 453 -0.87 -16.03 11.72
C ALA A 453 -0.10 -16.70 12.87
N LYS A 454 1.17 -17.05 12.66
CA LYS A 454 2.05 -17.47 13.74
C LYS A 454 2.47 -16.29 14.62
N THR A 455 2.91 -15.20 13.99
CA THR A 455 3.34 -14.01 14.70
C THR A 455 2.68 -12.77 14.13
N LEU A 456 2.31 -11.84 15.01
CA LEU A 456 1.84 -10.51 14.62
C LEU A 456 2.71 -9.46 15.32
N GLU A 457 3.28 -8.56 14.53
CA GLU A 457 3.97 -7.38 15.00
C GLU A 457 3.28 -6.13 14.45
N ASN A 458 2.84 -5.24 15.35
CA ASN A 458 2.28 -3.93 15.05
C ASN A 458 3.15 -2.89 15.73
N THR A 459 4.10 -2.31 14.98
CA THR A 459 5.21 -1.54 15.56
C THR A 459 5.53 -0.31 14.72
N ARG A 460 6.14 0.70 15.30
CA ARG A 460 6.82 1.74 14.52
C ARG A 460 8.07 1.16 13.88
N SER A 461 8.36 1.54 12.64
CA SER A 461 9.60 1.13 11.94
C SER A 461 10.82 1.79 12.57
N ILE A 462 10.69 3.05 12.98
CA ILE A 462 11.74 3.81 13.66
C ILE A 462 11.16 4.51 14.89
N LEU A 463 11.84 4.35 16.01
CA LEU A 463 11.62 5.14 17.22
C LEU A 463 12.95 5.26 17.99
N ASN A 464 13.73 6.26 17.64
CA ASN A 464 15.06 6.50 18.20
C ASN A 464 15.00 7.62 19.23
N ILE A 465 15.08 7.26 20.50
CA ILE A 465 15.08 8.19 21.63
C ILE A 465 16.48 8.23 22.24
N ARG A 466 17.04 9.43 22.36
CA ARG A 466 18.26 9.66 23.14
C ARG A 466 17.86 10.01 24.56
N ARG A 467 18.20 9.13 25.51
CA ARG A 467 17.90 9.31 26.92
C ARG A 467 18.85 10.35 27.55
N ASP A 468 18.31 11.17 28.43
CA ASP A 468 19.06 12.21 29.16
C ASP A 468 19.96 13.07 28.24
N ALA A 469 19.41 13.45 27.08
CA ALA A 469 20.17 14.12 26.02
C ALA A 469 20.66 15.52 26.40
N SER A 470 20.02 16.17 27.39
CA SER A 470 20.42 17.44 27.94
C SER A 470 20.18 17.42 29.44
N SER A 471 21.12 17.99 30.19
CA SER A 471 21.00 18.15 31.63
C SER A 471 21.27 19.60 32.02
N TRP A 472 20.58 20.08 33.01
CA TRP A 472 20.76 21.44 33.53
C TRP A 472 20.50 21.52 35.02
N HIS A 473 21.17 22.44 35.64
CA HIS A 473 20.96 22.76 37.07
C HIS A 473 19.63 23.50 37.23
N VAL A 474 18.80 23.06 38.17
CA VAL A 474 17.49 23.67 38.47
C VAL A 474 17.57 24.63 39.63
N ARG A 475 18.12 24.18 40.75
CA ARG A 475 18.36 24.98 41.94
C ARG A 475 19.34 24.30 42.89
N SER A 476 19.88 25.08 43.79
CA SER A 476 20.65 24.62 44.93
C SER A 476 20.19 25.31 46.23
N TRP A 477 20.35 24.64 47.34
CA TRP A 477 20.09 25.21 48.67
C TRP A 477 20.97 24.52 49.68
N ASP A 478 21.24 25.20 50.82
CA ASP A 478 22.02 24.69 51.91
C ASP A 478 21.16 24.50 53.14
N ASP A 479 21.22 23.34 53.80
CA ASP A 479 20.65 23.08 55.11
C ASP A 479 21.75 23.00 56.14
N ASN A 480 21.79 24.01 57.03
CA ASN A 480 22.75 24.09 58.12
C ASN A 480 22.16 23.52 59.39
N PHE A 481 22.81 22.57 59.97
CA PHE A 481 22.47 22.12 61.37
C PHE A 481 23.69 21.95 62.24
N ARG A 482 23.54 22.20 63.61
CA ARG A 482 24.57 21.98 64.59
C ARG A 482 24.28 20.71 65.37
N TRP A 483 25.25 19.85 65.49
CA TRP A 483 25.14 18.65 66.31
C TRP A 483 25.95 18.81 67.58
N GLY A 484 25.25 18.94 68.73
CA GLY A 484 25.83 18.97 70.09
C GLY A 484 26.59 20.24 70.48
N ASP A 485 27.17 20.27 71.71
CA ASP A 485 27.93 21.38 72.25
C ASP A 485 29.38 21.52 71.67
N ARG A 486 29.74 20.74 70.66
CA ARG A 486 31.03 20.80 70.03
C ARG A 486 31.02 21.79 68.86
N LYS A 487 32.20 22.35 68.55
CA LYS A 487 32.37 23.36 67.49
C LYS A 487 32.34 22.82 66.10
N GLU A 488 31.91 21.57 65.88
CA GLU A 488 31.78 20.94 64.58
C GLU A 488 30.56 21.52 63.80
N LYS A 489 30.76 21.97 62.62
CA LYS A 489 29.69 22.48 61.72
C LYS A 489 29.46 21.45 60.60
N TRP A 490 28.24 21.03 60.50
CA TRP A 490 27.78 20.21 59.45
C TRP A 490 26.84 21.01 58.62
N TRP A 491 26.95 20.93 57.27
CA TRP A 491 25.93 21.45 56.34
C TRP A 491 25.77 20.53 55.19
N ASP A 492 24.54 20.40 54.70
CA ASP A 492 24.16 19.64 53.57
C ASP A 492 23.93 20.60 52.41
N TYR A 493 24.63 20.39 51.29
CA TYR A 493 24.44 21.13 50.06
C TYR A 493 23.65 20.27 49.08
N HIS A 494 22.43 20.70 48.75
CA HIS A 494 21.52 20.02 47.88
C HIS A 494 21.54 20.66 46.49
N GLU A 495 21.70 19.88 45.46
CA GLU A 495 21.55 20.30 44.08
C GLU A 495 20.41 19.52 43.43
N LEU A 496 19.43 20.20 42.89
CA LEU A 496 18.41 19.61 42.05
C LEU A 496 18.77 19.82 40.57
N ASN A 497 19.07 18.75 39.88
CA ASN A 497 19.41 18.73 38.49
C ASN A 497 18.28 18.10 37.69
N ALA A 498 18.08 18.55 36.45
CA ALA A 498 17.14 17.94 35.53
C ALA A 498 17.85 17.43 34.29
N ALA A 499 17.37 16.33 33.78
CA ALA A 499 17.79 15.80 32.49
C ALA A 499 16.57 15.54 31.61
N GLN A 500 16.70 15.74 30.31
CA GLN A 500 15.59 15.62 29.36
C GLN A 500 15.99 14.71 28.20
N ASP A 501 15.09 13.80 27.84
CA ASP A 501 15.20 13.00 26.62
C ASP A 501 15.00 13.86 25.37
N SER A 502 15.60 13.47 24.27
CA SER A 502 15.33 14.05 22.96
C SER A 502 14.94 12.97 21.95
N LEU A 503 14.05 13.33 21.05
CA LEU A 503 13.76 12.52 19.88
C LEU A 503 14.88 12.71 18.86
N ILE A 504 15.44 11.61 18.34
CA ILE A 504 16.32 11.63 17.18
C ILE A 504 15.49 11.47 15.92
N GLU A 505 14.64 10.46 15.89
CA GLU A 505 13.80 10.13 14.76
C GLU A 505 12.62 9.25 15.19
N ALA A 506 11.44 9.47 14.61
CA ALA A 506 10.29 8.59 14.76
C ALA A 506 9.47 8.55 13.48
N THR A 507 9.05 7.37 13.12
CA THR A 507 8.00 7.18 12.11
C THR A 507 6.63 7.20 12.77
N MET A 508 5.54 7.17 11.97
CA MET A 508 4.18 7.12 12.51
C MET A 508 3.89 5.83 13.29
N ALA A 509 2.89 5.88 14.16
CA ALA A 509 2.35 4.69 14.78
C ALA A 509 1.75 3.76 13.72
N SER A 510 1.97 2.46 13.86
CA SER A 510 1.19 1.48 13.10
C SER A 510 -0.23 1.42 13.61
N VAL A 511 -1.17 1.20 12.70
CA VAL A 511 -2.59 1.10 13.02
C VAL A 511 -3.18 -0.18 12.45
N ILE A 512 -3.89 -0.94 13.31
CA ILE A 512 -4.81 -2.01 12.90
C ILE A 512 -6.19 -1.59 13.37
N SER A 513 -7.13 -1.35 12.45
CA SER A 513 -8.45 -0.83 12.81
C SER A 513 -9.59 -1.47 12.03
N ALA A 514 -10.76 -1.55 12.65
CA ALA A 514 -12.01 -1.93 12.00
C ALA A 514 -13.18 -1.14 12.58
N ASP A 515 -14.15 -0.81 11.74
CA ASP A 515 -15.39 -0.18 12.22
C ASP A 515 -16.29 -1.18 12.95
N GLY A 516 -16.18 -2.46 12.59
CA GLY A 516 -16.84 -3.60 13.24
C GLY A 516 -15.96 -4.29 14.28
N ASN A 517 -15.81 -5.60 14.11
CA ASN A 517 -15.06 -6.46 15.02
C ASN A 517 -13.63 -6.69 14.51
N ILE A 518 -12.70 -6.88 15.44
CA ILE A 518 -11.35 -7.39 15.14
C ILE A 518 -11.17 -8.73 15.82
N SER A 519 -10.71 -9.73 15.07
CA SER A 519 -10.34 -11.04 15.58
C SER A 519 -8.90 -11.37 15.23
N ILE A 520 -8.06 -11.61 16.24
CA ILE A 520 -6.64 -11.93 16.10
C ILE A 520 -6.37 -13.30 16.74
N ALA A 521 -5.87 -14.25 15.96
CA ALA A 521 -5.49 -15.58 16.43
C ALA A 521 -4.03 -15.86 16.03
N VAL A 522 -3.11 -15.84 17.02
CA VAL A 522 -1.66 -15.96 16.80
C VAL A 522 -0.97 -16.73 17.94
N ASP A 523 0.27 -17.17 17.71
CA ASP A 523 1.11 -17.67 18.81
C ASP A 523 1.65 -16.50 19.64
N SER A 524 2.17 -15.46 19.00
CA SER A 524 2.68 -14.27 19.69
C SER A 524 2.24 -12.98 19.04
N PHE A 525 1.93 -11.98 19.86
CA PHE A 525 1.54 -10.65 19.43
C PHE A 525 2.35 -9.57 20.14
N LEU A 526 3.05 -8.74 19.37
CA LEU A 526 3.70 -7.51 19.82
C LEU A 526 2.97 -6.29 19.27
N ASN A 527 2.41 -5.46 20.14
CA ASN A 527 1.94 -4.11 19.81
C ASN A 527 2.85 -3.09 20.51
N SER A 528 3.61 -2.31 19.74
CA SER A 528 4.65 -1.45 20.29
C SER A 528 4.54 -0.03 19.74
N ALA A 529 4.28 0.94 20.62
CA ALA A 529 4.05 2.35 20.25
C ALA A 529 3.05 2.51 19.10
N SER A 530 1.99 1.71 19.09
CA SER A 530 1.09 1.49 17.96
C SER A 530 -0.32 1.14 18.46
N HIS A 531 -1.31 1.18 17.56
CA HIS A 531 -2.71 1.10 17.96
C HIS A 531 -3.44 -0.08 17.29
N VAL A 532 -4.28 -0.76 18.09
CA VAL A 532 -5.32 -1.69 17.62
C VAL A 532 -6.66 -1.22 18.13
N ALA A 533 -7.57 -0.88 17.24
CA ALA A 533 -8.84 -0.24 17.60
C ALA A 533 -10.03 -0.84 16.84
N ALA A 534 -10.89 -1.55 17.55
CA ALA A 534 -12.16 -2.05 17.03
C ALA A 534 -13.32 -1.11 17.39
N GLY A 535 -14.20 -0.82 16.45
CA GLY A 535 -15.41 -0.05 16.70
C GLY A 535 -16.41 -0.81 17.58
N LYS A 536 -16.39 -2.16 17.53
CA LYS A 536 -17.26 -3.03 18.36
C LYS A 536 -16.45 -3.92 19.26
N ASN A 537 -16.11 -5.13 18.85
CA ASN A 537 -15.42 -6.11 19.68
C ASN A 537 -14.00 -6.34 19.20
N LEU A 538 -13.09 -6.56 20.15
CA LEU A 538 -11.71 -6.96 19.89
C LEU A 538 -11.44 -8.29 20.61
N ASP A 539 -11.29 -9.36 19.84
CA ASP A 539 -10.99 -10.69 20.37
C ASP A 539 -9.55 -11.06 19.99
N ILE A 540 -8.70 -11.28 21.01
CA ILE A 540 -7.30 -11.65 20.82
C ILE A 540 -7.05 -13.01 21.49
N PHE A 541 -6.62 -13.98 20.70
CA PHE A 541 -6.04 -15.22 21.16
C PHE A 541 -4.53 -15.21 20.86
N ALA A 542 -3.69 -15.24 21.91
CA ALA A 542 -2.23 -15.30 21.78
C ALA A 542 -1.70 -16.48 22.58
N ALA A 543 -1.38 -17.58 21.88
CA ALA A 543 -1.08 -18.85 22.53
C ALA A 543 0.12 -18.79 23.50
N THR A 544 1.15 -17.99 23.19
CA THR A 544 2.36 -17.88 24.01
C THR A 544 2.49 -16.55 24.72
N SER A 545 2.30 -15.43 24.02
CA SER A 545 2.45 -14.10 24.61
C SER A 545 1.74 -12.99 23.84
N LEU A 546 1.17 -12.04 24.60
CA LEU A 546 0.74 -10.74 24.11
C LEU A 546 1.50 -9.67 24.86
N ARG A 547 2.21 -8.80 24.14
CA ARG A 547 2.91 -7.65 24.69
C ARG A 547 2.40 -6.37 24.07
N ASN A 548 1.85 -5.48 24.91
CA ASN A 548 1.41 -4.14 24.56
C ASN A 548 2.35 -3.14 25.26
N GLN A 549 3.21 -2.46 24.52
CA GLN A 549 4.30 -1.67 25.07
C GLN A 549 4.36 -0.26 24.49
N SER A 550 4.34 0.73 25.39
CA SER A 550 4.53 2.14 25.07
C SER A 550 5.94 2.62 25.38
N TYR A 551 6.30 3.76 24.80
CA TYR A 551 7.51 4.53 25.07
C TYR A 551 7.14 5.99 25.32
N ALA A 552 8.07 6.79 25.90
CA ALA A 552 7.87 8.21 26.07
C ALA A 552 9.19 8.96 26.14
N LEU A 553 9.15 10.25 25.84
CA LEU A 553 10.20 11.19 26.17
C LEU A 553 9.94 11.68 27.60
N TYR A 554 10.98 11.76 28.39
CA TYR A 554 10.89 12.16 29.78
C TYR A 554 11.76 13.38 30.08
N LYS A 555 11.31 14.17 31.04
CA LYS A 555 12.13 15.06 31.85
C LYS A 555 12.29 14.44 33.23
N SER A 556 13.51 14.17 33.64
CA SER A 556 13.82 13.53 34.93
C SER A 556 14.53 14.54 35.83
N GLU A 557 14.16 14.59 37.09
CA GLU A 557 14.84 15.42 38.11
C GLU A 557 15.58 14.52 39.12
N TYR A 558 16.79 14.94 39.39
CA TYR A 558 17.71 14.23 40.26
C TYR A 558 18.22 15.15 41.35
N GLU A 559 18.25 14.69 42.60
CA GLU A 559 18.87 15.39 43.72
C GLU A 559 20.27 14.83 43.95
N HIS A 560 21.22 15.69 44.06
CA HIS A 560 22.57 15.41 44.47
C HIS A 560 22.80 16.09 45.83
N VAL A 561 23.23 15.34 46.84
CA VAL A 561 23.49 15.86 48.19
C VAL A 561 24.98 15.73 48.45
N SER A 562 25.62 16.85 48.80
CA SER A 562 26.99 16.89 49.27
C SER A 562 27.02 17.24 50.74
N TYR A 563 27.73 16.48 51.52
CA TYR A 563 27.90 16.75 52.93
C TYR A 563 29.25 17.40 53.14
N CYS A 564 29.30 18.50 53.91
CA CYS A 564 30.50 19.14 54.29
C CYS A 564 30.62 19.10 55.83
N HIS A 565 31.75 18.68 56.33
CA HIS A 565 32.10 18.66 57.76
C HIS A 565 33.32 19.50 57.99
N ASP A 566 33.23 20.46 58.90
CA ASP A 566 34.35 21.30 59.42
C ASP A 566 34.71 20.77 60.75
N ASP A 567 35.86 20.13 60.89
CA ASP A 567 36.40 19.65 62.18
C ASP A 567 37.14 20.73 62.97
N GLU A 568 37.54 20.39 64.19
CA GLU A 568 38.25 21.37 65.12
C GLU A 568 39.62 21.78 64.57
N ASP A 569 40.19 21.04 63.56
CA ASP A 569 41.50 21.31 62.97
C ASP A 569 41.40 22.12 61.69
N GLY A 570 40.20 22.39 61.21
CA GLY A 570 39.92 23.22 60.03
C GLY A 570 40.05 22.44 58.69
N ASP A 571 40.10 21.14 58.74
CA ASP A 571 40.00 20.31 57.55
C ASP A 571 38.54 20.13 57.13
N LEU A 572 38.23 20.43 55.82
CA LEU A 572 36.91 20.26 55.20
C LEU A 572 36.84 18.91 54.54
N ASP A 573 36.13 17.98 55.14
CA ASP A 573 35.81 16.71 54.57
C ASP A 573 34.54 16.86 53.66
N HIS A 574 34.68 16.51 52.38
CA HIS A 574 33.57 16.50 51.42
C HIS A 574 33.14 15.07 51.12
N TYR A 575 31.89 14.75 51.43
CA TYR A 575 31.25 13.51 51.05
C TYR A 575 30.16 13.80 50.00
N HIS A 576 30.10 12.98 48.97
CA HIS A 576 29.10 13.10 47.93
C HIS A 576 28.23 11.84 47.92
N ASP A 577 26.93 12.03 48.01
CA ASP A 577 26.02 10.94 47.73
C ASP A 577 25.78 10.78 46.22
N PRO A 578 25.56 9.55 45.77
CA PRO A 578 25.14 9.36 44.39
C PRO A 578 23.87 10.13 44.11
N GLN A 579 23.74 10.65 42.90
CA GLN A 579 22.52 11.31 42.47
C GLN A 579 21.29 10.41 42.71
N THR A 580 20.28 10.97 43.36
CA THR A 580 19.05 10.29 43.71
C THR A 580 17.95 10.80 42.82
N PHE A 581 17.23 9.90 42.16
CA PHE A 581 16.07 10.23 41.36
C PHE A 581 14.95 10.82 42.26
N VAL A 582 14.39 11.97 41.84
CA VAL A 582 13.31 12.66 42.57
C VAL A 582 11.97 12.48 41.89
N ARG A 583 11.86 12.89 40.62
CA ARG A 583 10.63 12.77 39.87
C ARG A 583 10.89 12.68 38.36
N ARG A 584 9.88 12.23 37.64
CA ARG A 584 9.89 12.16 36.20
C ARG A 584 8.57 12.69 35.63
N GLU A 585 8.65 13.48 34.57
CA GLU A 585 7.52 14.04 33.83
C GLU A 585 7.54 13.49 32.41
N VAL A 586 6.38 13.07 31.91
CA VAL A 586 6.23 12.66 30.50
C VAL A 586 6.10 13.90 29.63
N LEU A 587 6.99 14.05 28.67
CA LEU A 587 6.97 15.15 27.71
C LEU A 587 6.18 14.81 26.45
N THR A 588 6.48 13.65 25.86
CA THR A 588 5.82 13.16 24.66
C THR A 588 5.60 11.66 24.78
N PRO A 589 4.33 11.18 24.78
CA PRO A 589 4.04 9.77 24.80
C PRO A 589 4.10 9.17 23.39
N TYR A 590 4.63 7.96 23.29
CA TYR A 590 4.50 7.05 22.14
C TYR A 590 3.71 5.85 22.61
N SER A 591 2.40 6.03 22.68
CA SER A 591 1.48 5.10 23.33
C SER A 591 1.25 3.84 22.52
N ALA A 592 0.93 2.74 23.18
CA ALA A 592 0.41 1.52 22.60
C ALA A 592 -1.00 1.27 23.13
N SER A 593 -1.95 0.96 22.25
CA SER A 593 -3.32 0.72 22.68
C SER A 593 -3.94 -0.52 22.03
N LEU A 594 -4.75 -1.23 22.84
CA LEU A 594 -5.69 -2.26 22.43
C LEU A 594 -7.06 -1.82 22.92
N THR A 595 -7.94 -1.44 22.00
CA THR A 595 -9.23 -0.83 22.35
C THR A 595 -10.40 -1.42 21.57
N ALA A 596 -11.56 -1.45 22.22
CA ALA A 596 -12.82 -1.82 21.60
C ALA A 596 -13.95 -0.91 22.10
N GLY A 597 -14.95 -0.67 21.25
CA GLY A 597 -16.14 0.09 21.63
C GLY A 597 -16.99 -0.67 22.67
N ASP A 598 -17.19 -1.97 22.46
CA ASP A 598 -18.05 -2.79 23.30
C ASP A 598 -17.25 -3.75 24.21
N THR A 599 -16.67 -4.79 23.64
CA THR A 599 -16.02 -5.85 24.40
C THR A 599 -14.61 -6.10 23.89
N LEU A 600 -13.67 -6.19 24.82
CA LEU A 600 -12.31 -6.63 24.55
C LEU A 600 -12.05 -7.93 25.30
N THR A 601 -11.73 -8.99 24.55
CA THR A 601 -11.40 -10.30 25.10
C THR A 601 -9.94 -10.62 24.79
N ILE A 602 -9.15 -10.97 25.81
CA ILE A 602 -7.78 -11.48 25.66
C ILE A 602 -7.72 -12.87 26.26
N THR A 603 -7.24 -13.84 25.48
CA THR A 603 -7.00 -15.20 25.94
C THR A 603 -5.61 -15.64 25.52
N GLY A 604 -4.81 -16.19 26.46
CA GLY A 604 -3.47 -16.68 26.13
C GLY A 604 -2.59 -17.02 27.34
N ALA A 605 -1.32 -17.35 27.08
CA ALA A 605 -0.40 -17.76 28.14
C ALA A 605 0.10 -16.58 28.97
N ALA A 606 0.43 -15.46 28.33
CA ALA A 606 0.94 -14.28 29.02
C ALA A 606 0.42 -12.97 28.42
N LEU A 607 -0.04 -12.07 29.28
CA LEU A 607 -0.33 -10.67 28.96
C LEU A 607 0.68 -9.76 29.63
N GLN A 608 1.32 -8.89 28.86
CA GLN A 608 2.21 -7.82 29.30
C GLN A 608 1.71 -6.48 28.78
N ASN A 609 1.13 -5.64 29.63
CA ASN A 609 0.75 -4.26 29.33
C ASN A 609 1.75 -3.32 30.00
N LEU A 610 2.68 -2.76 29.28
CA LEU A 610 3.90 -2.19 29.78
C LEU A 610 4.12 -0.74 29.33
N ALA A 611 4.55 0.11 30.26
CA ALA A 611 5.24 1.34 29.94
C ALA A 611 6.75 1.09 29.83
N ASP A 612 7.44 1.91 29.09
CA ASP A 612 8.91 1.87 28.92
C ASP A 612 9.67 2.05 30.23
N VAL A 613 9.13 2.91 31.09
CA VAL A 613 9.67 3.18 32.44
C VAL A 613 8.53 3.12 33.44
N SER A 614 8.76 2.43 34.54
CA SER A 614 7.77 2.22 35.62
C SER A 614 7.45 3.47 36.41
N TYR A 615 7.03 4.56 35.81
CA TYR A 615 6.54 5.75 36.51
C TYR A 615 5.49 6.44 35.64
N ALA A 616 4.24 6.34 36.02
CA ALA A 616 3.20 7.20 35.49
C ALA A 616 3.21 8.52 36.30
N ALA A 617 3.71 9.58 35.72
CA ALA A 617 3.35 10.91 36.15
C ALA A 617 2.09 11.35 35.40
N PRO A 618 1.15 12.07 36.03
CA PRO A 618 0.01 12.62 35.30
C PRO A 618 0.52 13.54 34.20
N LEU A 619 0.01 13.33 32.95
CA LEU A 619 0.31 14.22 31.83
C LEU A 619 -0.31 15.59 32.09
N THR A 620 0.50 16.62 32.01
CA THR A 620 0.00 17.94 31.66
C THR A 620 -0.40 17.93 30.20
N ASN A 621 -1.62 18.39 29.89
CA ASN A 621 -2.16 18.45 28.54
C ASN A 621 -1.09 18.86 27.52
N LYS A 622 -0.82 18.01 26.55
CA LYS A 622 0.01 18.35 25.42
C LYS A 622 -0.80 18.30 24.12
N ASP A 623 -0.45 19.22 23.24
CA ASP A 623 -1.01 19.28 21.90
C ASP A 623 -0.80 17.95 21.17
N PRO A 624 -1.73 17.50 20.33
CA PRO A 624 -1.55 16.31 19.49
C PRO A 624 -0.28 16.44 18.66
N ALA A 625 0.31 15.29 18.30
CA ALA A 625 1.44 15.20 17.38
C ALA A 625 1.22 16.11 16.17
N SER A 626 2.29 16.76 15.69
CA SER A 626 2.15 17.83 14.71
C SER A 626 1.31 17.37 13.52
N LEU A 627 0.28 18.13 13.22
CA LEU A 627 -0.63 17.88 12.11
C LEU A 627 0.12 17.79 10.77
N GLU A 628 1.27 18.45 10.69
CA GLU A 628 2.13 18.51 9.53
C GLU A 628 2.68 17.10 9.15
N GLU A 629 3.06 16.28 10.13
CA GLU A 629 3.53 14.91 9.90
C GLU A 629 2.39 14.01 9.40
N ALA A 630 1.19 14.13 9.97
CA ALA A 630 0.01 13.39 9.52
C ALA A 630 -0.41 13.75 8.09
N VAL A 631 -0.35 15.02 7.73
CA VAL A 631 -0.66 15.51 6.38
C VAL A 631 0.34 14.98 5.35
N THR A 632 1.64 15.01 5.64
CA THR A 632 2.68 14.55 4.72
C THR A 632 2.51 13.06 4.41
N VAL A 633 2.21 12.24 5.40
CA VAL A 633 2.04 10.79 5.21
C VAL A 633 0.79 10.45 4.39
N LEU A 634 -0.33 11.12 4.65
CA LEU A 634 -1.55 10.89 3.90
C LEU A 634 -1.46 11.35 2.43
N SER A 635 -0.71 12.42 2.15
CA SER A 635 -0.50 12.92 0.79
C SER A 635 0.41 12.02 -0.07
N ASP A 636 1.27 11.22 0.54
CA ASP A 636 2.16 10.28 -0.15
C ASP A 636 1.46 8.96 -0.56
N SER A 637 0.19 8.79 -0.21
CA SER A 637 -0.59 7.60 -0.56
C SER A 637 -1.06 7.66 -2.03
N ALA A 638 -1.03 6.54 -2.73
CA ALA A 638 -1.58 6.45 -4.10
C ALA A 638 -3.11 6.64 -4.18
N LEU A 639 -3.80 6.62 -3.04
CA LEU A 639 -5.22 6.94 -2.92
C LEU A 639 -5.47 8.45 -3.09
N PHE A 640 -4.49 9.28 -2.75
CA PHE A 640 -4.56 10.73 -2.74
C PHE A 640 -3.58 11.34 -3.73
N HIS A 641 -3.93 12.48 -4.30
CA HIS A 641 -3.02 13.26 -5.13
C HIS A 641 -3.08 14.74 -4.75
N THR A 642 -1.92 15.36 -4.73
CA THR A 642 -1.81 16.81 -4.51
C THR A 642 -2.22 17.54 -5.77
N VAL A 643 -3.13 18.51 -5.64
CA VAL A 643 -3.62 19.35 -6.73
C VAL A 643 -3.03 20.76 -6.57
N SER A 644 -2.48 21.29 -7.64
CA SER A 644 -1.91 22.64 -7.65
C SER A 644 -2.44 23.46 -8.83
N GLY A 645 -2.82 24.69 -8.56
CA GLY A 645 -3.24 25.64 -9.59
C GLY A 645 -4.49 26.44 -9.20
N PRO A 646 -4.80 27.52 -9.92
CA PRO A 646 -5.99 28.31 -9.68
C PRO A 646 -7.27 27.54 -10.05
N GLY A 647 -8.26 27.57 -9.16
CA GLY A 647 -9.57 26.95 -9.36
C GLY A 647 -9.79 25.63 -8.63
N HIS A 648 -8.82 25.14 -7.86
CA HIS A 648 -8.99 23.98 -6.99
C HIS A 648 -9.40 24.40 -5.57
N HIS A 649 -10.40 23.72 -5.03
CA HIS A 649 -10.91 23.97 -3.68
C HIS A 649 -10.16 23.20 -2.61
N TYR A 650 -9.47 22.12 -3.00
CA TYR A 650 -8.72 21.21 -2.14
C TYR A 650 -7.24 21.22 -2.54
N LEU A 651 -6.34 21.07 -1.56
CA LEU A 651 -4.92 20.81 -1.80
C LEU A 651 -4.67 19.34 -2.14
N ILE A 652 -5.45 18.46 -1.52
CA ILE A 652 -5.33 17.02 -1.68
C ILE A 652 -6.69 16.46 -2.08
N GLU A 653 -6.72 15.70 -3.18
CA GLU A 653 -7.94 15.06 -3.68
C GLU A 653 -7.80 13.53 -3.67
N THR A 654 -8.87 12.87 -3.28
CA THR A 654 -8.99 11.40 -3.35
C THR A 654 -9.28 10.98 -4.78
N ASN A 655 -8.73 9.85 -5.21
CA ASN A 655 -9.03 9.27 -6.51
C ASN A 655 -10.53 8.89 -6.58
N PRO A 656 -11.35 9.60 -7.38
CA PRO A 656 -12.81 9.41 -7.40
C PRO A 656 -13.24 8.04 -7.95
N MET A 657 -12.36 7.32 -8.65
CA MET A 657 -12.65 5.97 -9.14
C MET A 657 -12.71 4.94 -8.02
N LEU A 658 -12.14 5.25 -6.85
CA LEU A 658 -11.96 4.31 -5.75
C LEU A 658 -12.92 4.55 -4.59
N THR A 659 -13.49 5.75 -4.46
CA THR A 659 -14.27 6.14 -3.28
C THR A 659 -15.56 6.83 -3.66
N ASN A 660 -16.65 6.45 -3.01
CA ASN A 660 -17.92 7.16 -3.12
C ASN A 660 -17.94 8.37 -2.17
N MET A 661 -17.55 9.52 -2.69
CA MET A 661 -17.43 10.78 -1.93
C MET A 661 -18.74 11.25 -1.30
N GLY A 662 -19.89 10.81 -1.81
CA GLY A 662 -21.21 11.18 -1.26
C GLY A 662 -21.53 10.58 0.11
N LEU A 663 -20.68 9.68 0.62
CA LEU A 663 -20.82 9.05 1.94
C LEU A 663 -20.05 9.77 3.05
N PHE A 664 -19.25 10.80 2.74
CA PHE A 664 -18.37 11.47 3.68
C PHE A 664 -18.76 12.94 3.86
N TYR A 665 -18.50 13.47 5.05
CA TYR A 665 -18.66 14.88 5.38
C TYR A 665 -17.30 15.53 5.51
N GLY A 666 -17.09 16.66 4.83
CA GLY A 666 -15.83 17.41 4.83
C GLY A 666 -16.01 18.83 5.35
N SER A 667 -14.94 19.60 5.29
CA SER A 667 -14.90 21.00 5.70
C SER A 667 -15.88 21.89 4.90
N ASP A 668 -16.25 21.51 3.69
CA ASP A 668 -17.29 22.15 2.87
C ASP A 668 -18.66 22.09 3.55
N TYR A 669 -19.02 20.93 4.13
CA TYR A 669 -20.22 20.79 4.96
C TYR A 669 -20.19 21.75 6.14
N PHE A 670 -19.08 21.81 6.88
CA PHE A 670 -18.92 22.69 8.04
C PHE A 670 -19.03 24.18 7.64
N LEU A 671 -18.32 24.63 6.58
CA LEU A 671 -18.37 26.01 6.09
C LEU A 671 -19.79 26.41 5.72
N SER A 672 -20.54 25.54 5.08
CA SER A 672 -21.95 25.80 4.73
C SER A 672 -22.82 26.03 5.96
N ARG A 673 -22.57 25.34 7.07
CA ARG A 673 -23.31 25.44 8.33
C ARG A 673 -23.03 26.74 9.08
N ILE A 674 -21.83 27.31 8.97
CA ILE A 674 -21.49 28.62 9.55
C ILE A 674 -21.72 29.79 8.61
N GLY A 675 -22.33 29.55 7.45
CA GLY A 675 -22.69 30.57 6.48
C GLY A 675 -21.54 31.16 5.67
N LEU A 676 -20.42 30.43 5.58
CA LEU A 676 -19.29 30.79 4.75
C LEU A 676 -19.39 30.07 3.39
N ASP A 677 -19.18 30.84 2.31
CA ASP A 677 -19.16 30.35 0.95
C ASP A 677 -17.69 30.18 0.50
N GLN A 678 -17.29 28.98 0.21
CA GLN A 678 -15.91 28.64 -0.20
C GLN A 678 -15.48 29.43 -1.45
N ASP A 679 -16.36 29.51 -2.44
CA ASP A 679 -16.10 30.22 -3.71
C ASP A 679 -15.89 31.72 -3.53
N ARG A 680 -16.68 32.34 -2.65
CA ARG A 680 -16.61 33.79 -2.41
C ARG A 680 -15.41 34.23 -1.60
N GLN A 681 -14.90 33.34 -0.76
CA GLN A 681 -13.81 33.68 0.17
C GLN A 681 -12.44 33.15 -0.26
N GLN A 682 -12.36 32.42 -1.38
CA GLN A 682 -11.13 31.80 -1.88
C GLN A 682 -10.41 30.93 -0.81
N VAL A 683 -11.19 30.22 0.00
CA VAL A 683 -10.66 29.33 1.02
C VAL A 683 -10.24 28.02 0.38
N VAL A 684 -8.96 27.67 0.53
CA VAL A 684 -8.47 26.34 0.15
C VAL A 684 -8.55 25.41 1.35
N LEU A 685 -9.19 24.28 1.18
CA LEU A 685 -9.27 23.22 2.18
C LEU A 685 -8.10 22.26 2.03
N LEU A 686 -7.68 21.60 3.12
CA LEU A 686 -6.57 20.66 3.09
C LEU A 686 -6.86 19.50 2.14
N GLY A 687 -8.02 18.89 2.27
CA GLY A 687 -8.42 17.78 1.42
C GLY A 687 -9.92 17.67 1.25
N ASP A 688 -10.34 16.73 0.40
CA ASP A 688 -11.75 16.40 0.25
C ASP A 688 -12.29 15.65 1.48
N ALA A 689 -13.59 15.41 1.51
CA ALA A 689 -14.29 14.83 2.66
C ALA A 689 -13.71 13.47 3.11
N PHE A 690 -13.25 12.63 2.20
CA PHE A 690 -12.66 11.35 2.53
C PHE A 690 -11.29 11.51 3.21
N TYR A 691 -10.42 12.35 2.64
CA TYR A 691 -9.12 12.66 3.20
C TYR A 691 -9.24 13.27 4.60
N GLU A 692 -10.10 14.26 4.78
CA GLU A 692 -10.30 14.93 6.07
C GLU A 692 -10.89 13.99 7.13
N THR A 693 -11.80 13.11 6.74
CA THR A 693 -12.34 12.08 7.66
C THR A 693 -11.21 11.20 8.19
N ARG A 694 -10.29 10.76 7.34
CA ARG A 694 -9.14 9.95 7.75
C ARG A 694 -8.19 10.72 8.67
N LEU A 695 -7.95 11.99 8.40
CA LEU A 695 -7.13 12.84 9.25
C LEU A 695 -7.73 12.99 10.66
N VAL A 696 -9.05 13.18 10.74
CA VAL A 696 -9.76 13.25 12.03
C VAL A 696 -9.72 11.91 12.76
N GLN A 697 -9.88 10.79 12.08
CA GLN A 697 -9.72 9.45 12.66
C GLN A 697 -8.34 9.27 13.29
N GLN A 698 -7.28 9.66 12.57
CA GLN A 698 -5.92 9.55 13.08
C GLN A 698 -5.73 10.37 14.35
N GLN A 699 -6.20 11.62 14.37
CA GLN A 699 -6.13 12.48 15.55
C GLN A 699 -6.85 11.86 16.77
N ILE A 700 -8.02 11.27 16.56
CA ILE A 700 -8.79 10.61 17.64
C ILE A 700 -8.04 9.39 18.16
N MET A 701 -7.50 8.55 17.28
CA MET A 701 -6.74 7.36 17.70
C MET A 701 -5.46 7.72 18.43
N ASP A 702 -4.71 8.71 17.97
CA ASP A 702 -3.49 9.16 18.63
C ASP A 702 -3.76 9.74 20.01
N ALA A 703 -4.86 10.47 20.17
CA ALA A 703 -5.24 11.06 21.44
C ALA A 703 -5.85 10.07 22.43
N THR A 704 -6.67 9.12 21.97
CA THR A 704 -7.52 8.27 22.82
C THR A 704 -7.27 6.78 22.68
N GLY A 705 -6.60 6.36 21.61
CA GLY A 705 -6.47 4.96 21.23
C GLY A 705 -7.78 4.33 20.72
N GLN A 706 -8.88 5.07 20.63
CA GLN A 706 -10.21 4.57 20.27
C GLN A 706 -10.49 4.79 18.79
N ARG A 707 -11.27 3.89 18.18
CA ARG A 707 -11.74 4.05 16.81
C ARG A 707 -12.79 5.15 16.66
N PHE A 708 -13.72 5.18 17.60
CA PHE A 708 -14.76 6.19 17.71
C PHE A 708 -14.81 6.80 19.11
N LEU A 709 -15.15 8.08 19.18
CA LEU A 709 -15.52 8.72 20.44
C LEU A 709 -16.90 8.22 20.90
N ASN A 710 -17.18 8.38 22.17
CA ASN A 710 -18.42 7.90 22.76
C ASN A 710 -19.67 8.41 22.01
N GLY A 711 -20.54 7.49 21.61
CA GLY A 711 -21.82 7.78 20.93
C GLY A 711 -21.78 7.68 19.41
N TYR A 712 -20.62 7.52 18.78
CA TYR A 712 -20.49 7.33 17.34
C TYR A 712 -20.20 5.87 16.99
N SER A 713 -20.66 5.45 15.80
CA SER A 713 -20.49 4.08 15.31
C SER A 713 -20.04 4.00 13.84
N SER A 714 -19.86 5.14 13.21
CA SER A 714 -19.34 5.26 11.84
C SER A 714 -18.55 6.55 11.68
N ASP A 715 -17.66 6.58 10.70
CA ASP A 715 -16.85 7.76 10.37
C ASP A 715 -17.71 8.95 9.95
N ALA A 716 -18.73 8.69 9.12
CA ALA A 716 -19.62 9.72 8.64
C ALA A 716 -20.42 10.36 9.78
N ASP A 717 -20.95 9.55 10.71
CA ASP A 717 -21.68 10.05 11.87
C ASP A 717 -20.78 10.81 12.83
N GLN A 718 -19.57 10.31 13.05
CA GLN A 718 -18.58 10.96 13.92
C GLN A 718 -18.16 12.31 13.34
N MET A 719 -17.76 12.36 12.06
CA MET A 719 -17.34 13.59 11.41
C MET A 719 -18.45 14.64 11.42
N ARG A 720 -19.67 14.25 11.01
CA ARG A 720 -20.84 15.12 11.04
C ARG A 720 -21.15 15.61 12.44
N GLY A 721 -21.19 14.70 13.42
CA GLY A 721 -21.52 15.03 14.82
C GLY A 721 -20.53 15.99 15.44
N LEU A 722 -19.24 15.79 15.24
CA LEU A 722 -18.18 16.68 15.74
C LEU A 722 -18.26 18.07 15.10
N MET A 723 -18.60 18.17 13.81
CA MET A 723 -18.80 19.45 13.13
C MET A 723 -20.09 20.16 13.60
N ASP A 724 -21.19 19.44 13.77
CA ASP A 724 -22.45 20.00 14.29
C ASP A 724 -22.29 20.50 15.72
N ASN A 725 -21.56 19.79 16.57
CA ASN A 725 -21.20 20.24 17.92
C ASN A 725 -20.37 21.53 17.88
N ALA A 726 -19.42 21.63 16.95
CA ALA A 726 -18.63 22.85 16.77
C ALA A 726 -19.49 24.05 16.39
N VAL A 727 -20.42 23.87 15.44
CA VAL A 727 -21.38 24.93 15.04
C VAL A 727 -22.24 25.37 16.24
N ALA A 728 -22.73 24.41 17.05
CA ALA A 728 -23.57 24.71 18.21
C ALA A 728 -22.83 25.56 19.26
N GLN A 729 -21.54 25.30 19.51
CA GLN A 729 -20.74 25.97 20.54
C GLN A 729 -20.00 27.22 20.03
N ALA A 730 -19.94 27.44 18.70
CA ALA A 730 -19.13 28.50 18.09
C ALA A 730 -19.50 29.91 18.57
N SER A 731 -20.79 30.21 18.71
CA SER A 731 -21.27 31.53 19.12
C SER A 731 -20.99 31.81 20.59
N GLU A 732 -21.19 30.83 21.48
CA GLU A 732 -20.98 30.98 22.92
C GLU A 732 -19.51 31.14 23.26
N LEU A 733 -18.66 30.32 22.66
CA LEU A 733 -17.22 30.36 22.87
C LEU A 733 -16.48 31.37 22.00
N LYS A 734 -17.20 32.11 21.15
CA LYS A 734 -16.66 33.13 20.23
C LYS A 734 -15.53 32.55 19.36
N LEU A 735 -15.78 31.39 18.79
CA LEU A 735 -14.83 30.73 17.89
C LEU A 735 -14.78 31.46 16.55
N ALA A 736 -13.60 31.62 16.00
CA ALA A 736 -13.38 32.19 14.67
C ALA A 736 -12.73 31.15 13.75
N ALA A 737 -13.35 30.85 12.61
CA ALA A 737 -12.82 29.92 11.64
C ALA A 737 -11.40 30.36 11.19
N GLY A 738 -10.48 29.41 11.09
CA GLY A 738 -9.08 29.65 10.80
C GLY A 738 -8.20 29.90 12.03
N VAL A 739 -8.79 30.05 13.23
CA VAL A 739 -8.03 30.33 14.47
C VAL A 739 -8.14 29.13 15.41
N ALA A 740 -6.98 28.64 15.87
CA ALA A 740 -6.92 27.57 16.87
C ALA A 740 -7.58 27.98 18.18
N LEU A 741 -8.22 27.04 18.89
CA LEU A 741 -8.84 27.30 20.19
C LEU A 741 -7.76 27.55 21.25
N THR A 742 -8.02 28.55 22.10
CA THR A 742 -7.22 28.80 23.29
C THR A 742 -7.51 27.73 24.35
N SER A 743 -6.56 27.53 25.29
CA SER A 743 -6.74 26.57 26.41
C SER A 743 -8.00 26.86 27.23
N THR A 744 -8.38 28.13 27.37
CA THR A 744 -9.61 28.54 28.06
C THR A 744 -10.85 28.11 27.29
N GLN A 745 -10.86 28.24 25.96
CA GLN A 745 -11.96 27.79 25.12
C GLN A 745 -12.09 26.27 25.13
N VAL A 746 -10.95 25.54 25.02
CA VAL A 746 -10.93 24.08 25.15
C VAL A 746 -11.45 23.60 26.52
N ALA A 747 -11.11 24.32 27.60
CA ALA A 747 -11.60 23.97 28.94
C ALA A 747 -13.12 24.21 29.09
N ALA A 748 -13.70 25.09 28.29
CA ALA A 748 -15.11 25.45 28.32
C ALA A 748 -15.98 24.60 27.34
N LEU A 749 -15.37 23.72 26.54
CA LEU A 749 -16.10 22.82 25.66
C LEU A 749 -17.01 21.87 26.45
N THR A 750 -18.27 21.78 26.06
CA THR A 750 -19.25 20.80 26.58
C THR A 750 -19.24 19.49 25.83
N ASP A 751 -18.93 19.53 24.55
CA ASP A 751 -18.90 18.39 23.62
C ASP A 751 -17.63 18.42 22.79
N ASP A 752 -17.19 17.26 22.35
CA ASP A 752 -16.06 17.13 21.44
C ASP A 752 -16.40 17.77 20.08
N ILE A 753 -15.43 18.43 19.46
CA ILE A 753 -15.61 19.16 18.21
C ILE A 753 -14.48 18.91 17.20
N VAL A 754 -14.81 19.10 15.94
CA VAL A 754 -13.83 19.36 14.87
C VAL A 754 -13.94 20.85 14.49
N TRP A 755 -12.81 21.55 14.52
CA TRP A 755 -12.74 22.97 14.18
C TRP A 755 -11.70 23.21 13.06
N LEU A 756 -12.00 24.12 12.11
CA LEU A 756 -11.06 24.46 11.04
C LEU A 756 -10.04 25.49 11.51
N VAL A 757 -8.76 25.16 11.32
CA VAL A 757 -7.62 25.99 11.68
C VAL A 757 -6.80 26.28 10.42
N GLU A 758 -6.42 27.55 10.19
CA GLU A 758 -5.52 27.90 9.09
C GLU A 758 -4.09 27.41 9.41
N GLN A 759 -3.51 26.66 8.50
CA GLN A 759 -2.12 26.19 8.57
C GLN A 759 -1.44 26.36 7.22
N GLU A 760 -0.11 26.43 7.25
CA GLU A 760 0.71 26.46 6.04
C GLU A 760 1.21 25.04 5.72
N VAL A 761 0.75 24.49 4.59
CA VAL A 761 1.13 23.17 4.12
C VAL A 761 1.72 23.31 2.72
N ASN A 762 2.94 22.81 2.50
CA ASN A 762 3.66 22.92 1.23
C ASN A 762 3.74 24.37 0.69
N GLY A 763 3.88 25.35 1.58
CA GLY A 763 3.93 26.78 1.22
C GLY A 763 2.59 27.40 0.84
N GLN A 764 1.47 26.70 1.06
CA GLN A 764 0.11 27.19 0.84
C GLN A 764 -0.65 27.28 2.16
N LYS A 765 -1.45 28.33 2.34
CA LYS A 765 -2.37 28.45 3.47
C LYS A 765 -3.63 27.67 3.19
N VAL A 766 -3.92 26.70 4.03
CA VAL A 766 -5.08 25.81 3.92
C VAL A 766 -5.83 25.73 5.24
N MET A 767 -7.13 25.46 5.17
CA MET A 767 -7.93 25.14 6.36
C MET A 767 -7.84 23.66 6.65
N VAL A 768 -7.48 23.34 7.89
CA VAL A 768 -7.22 21.98 8.37
C VAL A 768 -8.20 21.63 9.48
N PRO A 769 -8.92 20.50 9.42
CA PRO A 769 -9.77 20.05 10.51
C PRO A 769 -8.93 19.56 11.69
N GLN A 770 -9.16 20.14 12.86
CA GLN A 770 -8.50 19.80 14.11
C GLN A 770 -9.52 19.35 15.15
N VAL A 771 -9.23 18.22 15.82
CA VAL A 771 -10.07 17.66 16.87
C VAL A 771 -9.76 18.35 18.21
N TYR A 772 -10.80 18.77 18.94
CA TYR A 772 -10.70 19.26 20.32
C TYR A 772 -11.64 18.45 21.20
N LEU A 773 -11.08 17.86 22.26
CA LEU A 773 -11.82 17.04 23.20
C LEU A 773 -12.34 17.86 24.39
N ALA A 774 -13.62 17.71 24.72
CA ALA A 774 -14.26 18.33 25.88
C ALA A 774 -13.76 17.72 27.20
N SER A 775 -14.07 18.38 28.30
CA SER A 775 -13.60 17.97 29.63
C SER A 775 -14.12 16.59 30.06
N ASN A 776 -15.29 16.18 29.62
CA ASN A 776 -15.88 14.86 29.87
C ASN A 776 -15.18 13.74 29.10
N SER A 777 -14.61 14.02 27.93
CA SER A 777 -13.85 13.09 27.10
C SER A 777 -12.36 13.03 27.46
N LYS A 778 -11.86 13.94 28.29
CA LYS A 778 -10.45 13.95 28.72
C LYS A 778 -10.04 12.69 29.49
N ASN A 779 -10.97 12.00 30.12
CA ASN A 779 -10.70 10.72 30.77
C ASN A 779 -10.45 9.59 29.77
N ALA A 780 -10.80 9.78 28.48
CA ALA A 780 -10.48 8.86 27.41
C ALA A 780 -9.05 9.03 26.87
N VAL A 781 -8.41 10.19 27.12
CA VAL A 781 -7.06 10.51 26.64
C VAL A 781 -6.03 9.58 27.28
N ILE A 782 -5.10 9.10 26.45
CA ILE A 782 -3.98 8.28 26.91
C ILE A 782 -2.97 9.20 27.60
N THR A 783 -2.86 9.06 28.92
CA THR A 783 -2.02 9.93 29.76
C THR A 783 -0.59 9.43 29.99
N GLY A 784 -0.21 8.36 29.29
CA GLY A 784 1.10 7.71 29.36
C GLY A 784 0.95 6.21 29.61
N GLY A 785 1.99 5.47 29.27
CA GLY A 785 1.95 4.02 29.32
C GLY A 785 1.09 3.42 28.20
N SER A 786 0.89 2.14 28.27
CA SER A 786 0.04 1.38 27.35
C SER A 786 -1.41 1.34 27.84
N LEU A 787 -2.34 1.25 26.92
CA LEU A 787 -3.77 1.20 27.23
C LEU A 787 -4.39 -0.11 26.75
N VAL A 788 -5.19 -0.74 27.62
CA VAL A 788 -6.17 -1.77 27.26
C VAL A 788 -7.54 -1.26 27.72
N ALA A 789 -8.48 -1.03 26.79
CA ALA A 789 -9.75 -0.42 27.16
C ALA A 789 -10.92 -0.86 26.30
N ALA A 790 -12.07 -1.06 26.94
CA ALA A 790 -13.37 -1.28 26.31
C ALA A 790 -14.49 -0.98 27.32
N ASN A 791 -15.74 -1.06 26.88
CA ASN A 791 -16.86 -1.06 27.83
C ASN A 791 -16.79 -2.32 28.73
N ASN A 792 -16.53 -3.49 28.14
CA ASN A 792 -16.30 -4.73 28.88
C ASN A 792 -14.90 -5.28 28.55
N VAL A 793 -14.07 -5.50 29.54
CA VAL A 793 -12.73 -6.09 29.40
C VAL A 793 -12.69 -7.43 30.08
N SER A 794 -12.40 -8.49 29.34
CA SER A 794 -12.26 -9.86 29.82
C SER A 794 -10.89 -10.41 29.46
N ILE A 795 -10.10 -10.75 30.47
CA ILE A 795 -8.73 -11.25 30.30
C ILE A 795 -8.61 -12.62 30.97
N THR A 796 -8.21 -13.62 30.19
CA THR A 796 -7.86 -14.95 30.71
C THR A 796 -6.43 -15.27 30.27
N ALA A 797 -5.50 -15.34 31.24
CA ALA A 797 -4.07 -15.53 30.95
C ALA A 797 -3.41 -16.45 31.99
N GLY A 798 -2.31 -17.11 31.62
CA GLY A 798 -1.44 -17.78 32.59
C GLY A 798 -0.80 -16.74 33.53
N ALA A 799 -0.27 -15.63 32.97
CA ALA A 799 0.23 -14.51 33.75
C ALA A 799 -0.24 -13.18 33.17
N ALA A 800 -0.68 -12.25 34.02
CA ALA A 800 -1.09 -10.91 33.62
C ALA A 800 -0.25 -9.86 34.36
N THR A 801 0.50 -9.06 33.60
CA THR A 801 1.31 -7.94 34.12
C THR A 801 0.84 -6.63 33.53
N ASN A 802 0.53 -5.66 34.41
CA ASN A 802 0.25 -4.28 34.05
C ASN A 802 1.26 -3.38 34.78
N SER A 803 2.20 -2.78 34.05
CA SER A 803 3.26 -1.98 34.67
C SER A 803 3.32 -0.58 34.04
N GLY A 804 3.13 0.46 34.86
CA GLY A 804 3.09 1.84 34.41
C GLY A 804 2.01 2.15 33.36
N SER A 805 0.99 1.31 33.25
CA SER A 805 0.04 1.26 32.17
C SER A 805 -1.38 1.12 32.68
N THR A 806 -2.38 1.29 31.83
CA THR A 806 -3.79 1.28 32.23
C THR A 806 -4.56 0.13 31.58
N ILE A 807 -5.33 -0.58 32.38
CA ILE A 807 -6.40 -1.49 31.93
C ILE A 807 -7.72 -0.96 32.50
N ARG A 808 -8.68 -0.61 31.65
CA ARG A 808 -9.94 -0.02 32.10
C ARG A 808 -11.16 -0.55 31.35
N GLY A 809 -12.28 -0.63 32.05
CA GLY A 809 -13.58 -0.95 31.46
C GLY A 809 -14.71 -0.65 32.44
N ASN A 810 -15.94 -0.44 31.98
CA ASN A 810 -17.07 -0.39 32.92
C ASN A 810 -17.16 -1.71 33.72
N ASN A 811 -16.91 -2.83 33.01
CA ASN A 811 -16.73 -4.14 33.64
C ASN A 811 -15.33 -4.64 33.28
N LEU A 812 -14.48 -4.81 34.29
CA LEU A 812 -13.14 -5.39 34.16
C LEU A 812 -13.10 -6.73 34.88
N SER A 813 -12.87 -7.81 34.13
CA SER A 813 -12.70 -9.16 34.65
C SER A 813 -11.36 -9.72 34.21
N MET A 814 -10.54 -10.17 35.17
CA MET A 814 -9.27 -10.83 34.91
C MET A 814 -9.17 -12.15 35.67
N LEU A 815 -8.82 -13.20 34.96
CA LEU A 815 -8.53 -14.54 35.46
C LEU A 815 -7.12 -14.92 35.04
N ALA A 816 -6.22 -15.20 36.00
CA ALA A 816 -4.85 -15.59 35.70
C ALA A 816 -4.25 -16.50 36.77
N ASP A 817 -3.08 -17.11 36.51
CA ASP A 817 -2.32 -17.76 37.59
C ASP A 817 -1.76 -16.71 38.55
N ASN A 818 -1.21 -15.61 37.99
CA ASN A 818 -0.71 -14.47 38.76
C ASN A 818 -1.16 -13.16 38.10
N ILE A 819 -1.58 -12.19 38.89
CA ILE A 819 -1.90 -10.81 38.48
C ILE A 819 -0.90 -9.86 39.14
N ASN A 820 -0.11 -9.15 38.35
CA ASN A 820 0.88 -8.19 38.79
C ASN A 820 0.56 -6.78 38.28
N ASN A 821 0.11 -5.89 39.14
CA ASN A 821 -0.09 -4.47 38.87
C ASN A 821 1.04 -3.66 39.55
N ALA A 822 1.93 -3.08 38.75
CA ALA A 822 3.18 -2.52 39.30
C ALA A 822 3.51 -1.15 38.69
N GLY A 823 4.37 -0.40 39.36
CA GLY A 823 5.05 0.79 38.85
C GLY A 823 4.12 1.89 38.33
N GLY A 824 3.08 2.23 39.09
CA GLY A 824 2.07 3.20 38.69
C GLY A 824 0.98 2.61 37.77
N GLY A 825 0.90 1.29 37.66
CA GLY A 825 -0.15 0.62 36.87
C GLY A 825 -1.56 0.90 37.43
N VAL A 826 -2.53 1.03 36.55
CA VAL A 826 -3.93 1.33 36.87
C VAL A 826 -4.84 0.23 36.33
N LEU A 827 -5.59 -0.42 37.25
CA LEU A 827 -6.70 -1.30 36.95
C LEU A 827 -7.98 -0.62 37.44
N THR A 828 -8.89 -0.25 36.53
CA THR A 828 -10.04 0.57 36.94
C THR A 828 -11.32 0.23 36.17
N GLY A 829 -12.46 0.43 36.84
CA GLY A 829 -13.78 0.19 36.26
C GLY A 829 -14.95 0.52 37.16
N GLY A 830 -16.16 0.40 36.65
CA GLY A 830 -17.38 0.38 37.49
C GLY A 830 -17.40 -0.89 38.36
N ALA A 831 -17.24 -2.06 37.72
CA ALA A 831 -17.04 -3.33 38.46
C ALA A 831 -15.67 -3.90 38.08
N VAL A 832 -14.81 -4.17 39.08
CA VAL A 832 -13.48 -4.78 38.89
C VAL A 832 -13.46 -6.12 39.61
N GLN A 833 -13.26 -7.21 38.84
CA GLN A 833 -13.17 -8.57 39.32
C GLN A 833 -11.83 -9.18 38.96
N LEU A 834 -10.96 -9.43 39.95
CA LEU A 834 -9.65 -10.04 39.74
C LEU A 834 -9.59 -11.38 40.45
N ALA A 835 -9.30 -12.46 39.71
CA ALA A 835 -9.13 -13.78 40.29
C ALA A 835 -7.77 -14.35 39.85
N ALA A 836 -6.96 -14.73 40.83
CA ALA A 836 -5.67 -15.37 40.59
C ALA A 836 -5.61 -16.77 41.21
N ALA A 837 -5.09 -17.75 40.47
CA ALA A 837 -4.83 -19.07 41.05
C ALA A 837 -3.76 -19.04 42.14
N GLN A 838 -2.82 -18.08 42.08
CA GLN A 838 -1.77 -17.88 43.05
C GLN A 838 -1.90 -16.48 43.69
N ASP A 839 -1.22 -15.47 43.17
CA ASP A 839 -1.08 -14.15 43.81
C ASP A 839 -1.71 -13.01 42.99
N ILE A 840 -2.28 -12.03 43.72
CA ILE A 840 -2.56 -10.68 43.24
C ILE A 840 -1.60 -9.73 43.91
N ARG A 841 -0.69 -9.11 43.15
CA ARG A 841 0.25 -8.11 43.62
C ARG A 841 -0.09 -6.72 43.04
N ASN A 842 -0.18 -5.73 43.95
CA ASN A 842 -0.40 -4.32 43.62
C ASN A 842 0.70 -3.48 44.27
N SER A 843 1.82 -3.26 43.53
CA SER A 843 2.99 -2.59 44.04
C SER A 843 3.14 -1.16 43.49
N GLY A 844 2.96 -0.14 44.30
CA GLY A 844 2.99 1.27 43.93
C GLY A 844 1.98 1.58 42.80
N SER A 845 0.77 0.98 42.80
CA SER A 845 -0.18 0.95 41.71
C SER A 845 -1.61 1.04 42.23
N THR A 846 -2.56 1.29 41.34
CA THR A 846 -3.97 1.51 41.72
C THR A 846 -4.88 0.42 41.19
N ILE A 847 -5.75 -0.11 42.04
CA ILE A 847 -6.91 -0.90 41.67
C ILE A 847 -8.14 -0.13 42.21
N SER A 848 -9.05 0.29 41.32
CA SER A 848 -10.16 1.15 41.72
C SER A 848 -11.45 0.85 40.96
N GLY A 849 -12.58 1.02 41.62
CA GLY A 849 -13.90 0.82 41.01
C GLY A 849 -15.04 1.24 41.93
N ASN A 850 -16.29 1.17 41.42
CA ASN A 850 -17.44 1.25 42.32
C ASN A 850 -17.52 -0.04 43.15
N ASN A 851 -17.37 -1.17 42.52
CA ASN A 851 -17.29 -2.47 43.16
C ASN A 851 -16.00 -3.17 42.79
N VAL A 852 -15.21 -3.58 43.81
CA VAL A 852 -13.94 -4.28 43.61
C VAL A 852 -13.98 -5.62 44.33
N THR A 853 -13.80 -6.72 43.56
CA THR A 853 -13.70 -8.08 44.09
C THR A 853 -12.37 -8.69 43.74
N LEU A 854 -11.62 -9.11 44.73
CA LEU A 854 -10.31 -9.75 44.58
C LEU A 854 -10.36 -11.15 45.18
N ALA A 855 -9.87 -12.14 44.45
CA ALA A 855 -9.75 -13.51 44.91
C ALA A 855 -8.37 -14.06 44.53
N ALA A 856 -7.61 -14.55 45.46
CA ALA A 856 -6.32 -15.20 45.22
C ALA A 856 -6.28 -16.54 45.93
N GLY A 857 -5.68 -17.53 45.30
CA GLY A 857 -5.46 -18.86 45.91
C GLY A 857 -4.41 -18.84 46.99
N ARG A 858 -3.51 -17.85 47.00
CA ARG A 858 -2.43 -17.70 47.97
C ARG A 858 -2.46 -16.32 48.61
N ASP A 859 -1.96 -15.28 47.97
CA ASP A 859 -1.78 -13.94 48.60
C ASP A 859 -2.39 -12.81 47.78
N ILE A 860 -2.95 -11.82 48.48
CA ILE A 860 -3.29 -10.50 47.95
C ILE A 860 -2.37 -9.49 48.64
N VAL A 861 -1.40 -8.93 47.87
CA VAL A 861 -0.40 -8.00 48.39
C VAL A 861 -0.63 -6.62 47.81
N SER A 862 -0.84 -5.60 48.62
CA SER A 862 -0.85 -4.20 48.22
C SER A 862 0.19 -3.45 49.04
N GLU A 863 1.21 -2.93 48.36
CA GLU A 863 2.37 -2.33 49.00
C GLU A 863 2.83 -1.08 48.25
N ALA A 864 3.51 -0.18 49.01
CA ALA A 864 4.19 0.94 48.38
C ALA A 864 5.41 0.44 47.62
N ARG A 865 5.70 1.07 46.54
CA ARG A 865 6.91 0.78 45.76
C ARG A 865 8.15 1.27 46.53
N ILE A 866 9.15 0.44 46.60
CA ILE A 866 10.45 0.82 47.14
C ILE A 866 11.30 1.29 45.94
N VAL A 867 11.71 2.55 45.98
CA VAL A 867 12.59 3.18 44.99
C VAL A 867 13.94 3.46 45.66
N GLY A 868 15.02 2.97 45.09
CA GLY A 868 16.34 3.28 45.60
C GLY A 868 17.45 2.57 44.85
N GLY A 869 18.64 3.16 44.85
CA GLY A 869 19.89 2.61 44.38
C GLY A 869 21.01 2.94 45.37
N ASN A 870 22.07 2.12 45.45
CA ASN A 870 23.28 2.38 46.24
C ASN A 870 23.08 2.58 47.74
N GLY A 871 22.14 1.83 48.33
CA GLY A 871 21.97 1.84 49.82
C GLY A 871 20.97 2.84 50.35
N VAL A 872 20.35 3.65 49.53
CA VAL A 872 19.26 4.55 49.96
C VAL A 872 17.93 4.01 49.42
N THR A 873 17.02 3.69 50.31
CA THR A 873 15.65 3.28 49.97
C THR A 873 14.68 4.41 50.34
N ARG A 874 13.86 4.82 49.32
CA ARG A 874 12.73 5.73 49.55
C ARG A 874 11.43 5.00 49.25
N LEU A 875 10.36 5.39 49.92
CA LEU A 875 9.02 4.97 49.52
C LEU A 875 8.62 5.78 48.25
N GLY A 876 8.33 5.07 47.17
CA GLY A 876 7.74 5.64 46.01
C GLY A 876 6.22 5.73 46.09
N GLU A 877 5.51 5.47 44.99
CA GLU A 877 4.05 5.49 44.96
C GLU A 877 3.46 4.46 45.94
N THR A 878 2.38 4.82 46.62
CA THR A 878 1.64 3.91 47.50
C THR A 878 0.74 3.00 46.70
N GLY A 879 0.73 1.69 46.94
CA GLY A 879 -0.26 0.77 46.39
C GLY A 879 -1.63 1.04 47.02
N GLY A 880 -2.63 1.31 46.15
CA GLY A 880 -4.00 1.60 46.63
C GLY A 880 -5.03 0.64 46.01
N ILE A 881 -5.96 0.16 46.83
CA ILE A 881 -7.18 -0.53 46.43
C ILE A 881 -8.35 0.31 46.96
N ALA A 882 -9.21 0.80 46.03
CA ALA A 882 -10.32 1.68 46.39
C ALA A 882 -11.61 1.20 45.74
N ALA A 883 -12.67 1.12 46.52
CA ALA A 883 -14.02 0.86 46.07
C ALA A 883 -14.98 1.92 46.60
N ALA A 884 -15.81 2.48 45.72
CA ALA A 884 -16.79 3.49 46.13
C ALA A 884 -17.98 2.86 46.89
N ASP A 885 -18.47 1.71 46.43
CA ASP A 885 -19.68 1.06 46.91
C ASP A 885 -19.41 -0.24 47.66
N GLY A 886 -18.43 -1.03 47.29
CA GLY A 886 -18.11 -2.31 47.92
C GLY A 886 -16.75 -2.89 47.58
N LEU A 887 -15.98 -3.32 48.57
CA LEU A 887 -14.74 -4.07 48.47
C LEU A 887 -14.93 -5.47 49.04
N GLN A 888 -14.69 -6.53 48.27
CA GLN A 888 -14.70 -7.93 48.68
C GLN A 888 -13.37 -8.62 48.44
#